data_e2e9b7a32e7a7a5b9219758681996b31
#
_entry.id   e2e9b7a32e7a7a5b9219758681996b31
#
_cell.length_a   1.000
_cell.length_b   1.000
_cell.length_c   1.000
_cell.angle_alpha   90.00
_cell.angle_beta   90.00
_cell.angle_gamma   90.00
#
_symmetry.space_group_name_H-M   'P 1'
#
loop_
_entity.id
_entity.type
_entity.pdbx_description
1 polymer ?
#
loop_
_entity_poly.entity_id
_entity_poly.type
_entity_poly.pdbx_seq_one_letter_code
_entity_poly.pdbx_strand_id
1 'polypeptide(L)'
;MRKYNIFFLITLCSVLFTACSHKDSRLVDYVNPFVGTDAHGHTFPGATAPFGMVQLSPDTRVDTWDGCSGYHYSDSVILGFSHTHLSGTGCLDYGDVLMMPVTGYDADSLNRMLYQSEFSHSKERATAGYYEVFLERWKTLVRLTAGDRCGMHVYDYQGLEGSNPKIVIDLEHRDELLDSEIAYDSEQNAIYGFRRSKSWNEDQMLYFYIQFSAPVQEYKPFENKGALVVFSDDLTQIISKVGISSVSVENAKANLLNEIAEDNFDFNALMDATQSKWEKFLSKIDVRGNGRESVEKLRTFYTALYHTAIAPNIYSDVDGRYRGMDKKIHTSEGYDRYTVFSLWDTFRSLHPLFTIIERDRTLDFVKSFMSIYDEGGKLPIWELAGYETNCMIGYNAMPVIADALVKGIDDYDVAKILDQMVASSNKDEYGIRYYRQRYVVPAEKEHESVSKTLEYAFDDWCIAVVANYLHVKTGDEKYAKICQEYMKYSASYVNVFDPETGCMRPMVSGAWLKPFDPREVNNHYTEANSWQYSFFAPHDVSGHMELLGGEEAYCAKIDSLFSASSKTKGRTQVDITGLIGQYAHGNEPSHHIAYLYTYAGKPWRTYEMVREIIETQYTDKPDGLCGNDDCGQMSAWYVLSAIGIYPVTPGSVDFVLTSPIFKNVVINLENGKQFHIKSDGGKYISSVTLNGQKYDKGYITFDDIKDGGELVMDLSKSKTDFAVAPQCRPISSGYQGFIRNPWFEMESDIFDTSMEISIAGAPEGAKIMYKVESLRQGETLERMSDKRLAELEAKGKFVEFTESFSVKKSSLVSAYVLAEDGRRSPIVRTAVYKLKDDMDIRTECVYNPQYNARGARGLIDGLRGSVNWKTGGWQGYQNTDFIAVLDLRGERRLSTFGSGYCQDARSWIWMPTEVEYYVSQDGKEYEFVGKVKNRVNPKDYTIQVDDFVLNTSPVKAKFVKVVAKNFGTIPEWHLGAGGKAFIFIDEIWVE
;
A
#
# COMPACT_ATOMS: atom_id res chain seq x y z
N MET A 1 78.41 5.35 -14.37
CA MET A 1 77.63 4.80 -13.25
C MET A 1 76.89 5.89 -12.47
N ARG A 2 75.78 6.39 -12.98
CA ARG A 2 74.89 7.34 -12.32
C ARG A 2 73.61 7.50 -13.16
N LYS A 3 72.82 6.39 -13.28
CA LYS A 3 71.52 6.42 -13.95
C LYS A 3 70.55 5.32 -13.47
N TYR A 4 70.79 4.67 -12.33
CA TYR A 4 69.91 3.56 -11.86
C TYR A 4 69.23 3.76 -10.47
N ASN A 5 69.38 4.94 -9.80
CA ASN A 5 68.87 5.12 -8.45
C ASN A 5 67.59 6.02 -8.35
N ILE A 6 66.98 6.39 -9.51
CA ILE A 6 65.74 7.24 -9.46
C ILE A 6 64.48 6.35 -9.73
N PHE A 7 64.63 5.16 -10.28
CA PHE A 7 63.46 4.30 -10.60
C PHE A 7 62.96 3.45 -9.41
N PHE A 8 63.73 3.34 -8.32
CA PHE A 8 63.37 2.53 -7.15
C PHE A 8 62.65 3.33 -6.04
N LEU A 9 62.67 4.66 -6.11
CA LEU A 9 61.96 5.51 -5.13
C LEU A 9 60.52 5.88 -5.54
N ILE A 10 60.20 5.76 -6.83
CA ILE A 10 58.83 6.04 -7.33
C ILE A 10 57.92 4.80 -7.21
N THR A 11 58.48 3.58 -7.15
CA THR A 11 57.72 2.36 -6.96
C THR A 11 57.40 2.05 -5.49
N LEU A 12 58.02 2.74 -4.52
CA LEU A 12 57.73 2.57 -3.09
C LEU A 12 56.71 3.58 -2.54
N CYS A 13 56.42 4.68 -3.27
CA CYS A 13 55.37 5.62 -2.91
C CYS A 13 54.00 5.27 -3.46
N SER A 14 53.88 4.29 -4.39
CA SER A 14 52.59 3.85 -4.95
C SER A 14 51.98 2.61 -4.29
N VAL A 15 52.58 2.14 -3.18
CA VAL A 15 52.07 0.99 -2.41
C VAL A 15 51.58 1.38 -1.00
N LEU A 16 51.59 2.68 -0.67
CA LEU A 16 51.12 3.16 0.65
C LEU A 16 49.72 3.86 0.62
N PHE A 17 48.97 3.66 -0.47
CA PHE A 17 47.58 4.16 -0.56
C PHE A 17 46.59 3.02 -0.73
N THR A 18 46.56 2.03 0.15
CA THR A 18 45.44 1.11 0.26
C THR A 18 45.51 0.35 1.57
N ALA A 19 45.05 0.96 2.64
CA ALA A 19 44.43 0.30 3.79
C ALA A 19 43.87 1.39 4.72
N CYS A 20 43.00 2.30 4.27
CA CYS A 20 42.00 2.82 5.17
C CYS A 20 41.07 1.63 5.45
N SER A 21 41.06 1.12 6.65
CA SER A 21 40.09 0.11 7.04
C SER A 21 38.71 0.77 6.99
N HIS A 22 37.72 0.16 6.32
CA HIS A 22 36.35 0.65 6.26
C HIS A 22 35.75 0.96 7.65
N LYS A 23 36.39 0.55 8.71
CA LYS A 23 36.00 0.81 10.09
C LYS A 23 36.13 2.29 10.50
N ASP A 24 37.00 3.06 9.84
CA ASP A 24 37.27 4.46 10.14
C ASP A 24 36.46 5.45 9.26
N SER A 25 35.69 4.96 8.26
CA SER A 25 34.78 5.76 7.43
C SER A 25 33.49 6.04 8.20
N ARG A 26 32.93 7.25 8.03
CA ARG A 26 31.59 7.57 8.60
C ARG A 26 30.54 6.69 7.91
N LEU A 27 29.47 6.36 8.63
CA LEU A 27 28.38 5.52 8.10
C LEU A 27 27.59 6.24 7.01
N VAL A 28 27.42 7.56 7.15
CA VAL A 28 26.77 8.43 6.14
C VAL A 28 27.48 8.38 4.77
N ASP A 29 28.77 8.02 4.72
CA ASP A 29 29.53 7.92 3.47
C ASP A 29 29.15 6.66 2.65
N TYR A 30 28.45 5.71 3.25
CA TYR A 30 27.90 4.51 2.57
C TYR A 30 26.48 4.73 2.06
N VAL A 31 25.77 5.77 2.49
CA VAL A 31 24.41 6.06 2.03
C VAL A 31 24.43 6.60 0.61
N ASN A 32 23.70 5.93 -0.28
CA ASN A 32 23.48 6.38 -1.66
C ASN A 32 21.98 6.68 -1.88
N PRO A 33 21.52 7.94 -1.66
CA PRO A 33 20.10 8.28 -1.80
C PRO A 33 19.52 8.10 -3.21
N PHE A 34 20.34 7.81 -4.22
CA PHE A 34 19.86 7.50 -5.58
C PHE A 34 19.32 6.07 -5.71
N VAL A 35 19.57 5.17 -4.77
CA VAL A 35 19.00 3.80 -4.80
C VAL A 35 17.47 3.90 -4.70
N GLY A 36 16.75 3.26 -5.62
CA GLY A 36 15.30 3.30 -5.71
C GLY A 36 14.74 4.53 -6.46
N THR A 37 15.58 5.44 -6.98
CA THR A 37 15.10 6.60 -7.77
C THR A 37 14.90 6.29 -9.25
N ASP A 38 15.27 5.11 -9.73
CA ASP A 38 15.00 4.61 -11.07
C ASP A 38 14.02 3.43 -11.02
N ALA A 39 13.52 3.02 -12.17
CA ALA A 39 12.48 2.00 -12.31
C ALA A 39 11.24 2.34 -11.46
N HIS A 40 10.92 1.54 -10.43
CA HIS A 40 9.69 1.66 -9.64
C HIS A 40 9.95 1.74 -8.12
N GLY A 41 11.13 2.16 -7.69
CA GLY A 41 11.44 2.28 -6.26
C GLY A 41 10.81 3.49 -5.58
N HIS A 42 10.52 4.55 -6.34
CA HIS A 42 9.86 5.80 -5.93
C HIS A 42 10.48 6.50 -4.71
N THR A 43 11.80 6.39 -4.55
CA THR A 43 12.56 7.17 -3.55
C THR A 43 13.01 8.50 -4.13
N PHE A 44 13.49 9.42 -3.30
CA PHE A 44 14.04 10.72 -3.72
C PHE A 44 15.48 10.90 -3.21
N PRO A 45 16.35 11.64 -3.95
CA PRO A 45 17.75 11.79 -3.59
C PRO A 45 18.03 13.00 -2.67
N GLY A 46 17.03 13.79 -2.32
CA GLY A 46 17.18 15.06 -1.62
C GLY A 46 17.63 14.94 -0.17
N ALA A 47 17.83 16.09 0.46
CA ALA A 47 18.28 16.19 1.84
C ALA A 47 17.09 16.12 2.81
N THR A 48 17.22 15.28 3.84
CA THR A 48 16.28 15.20 4.96
C THR A 48 17.02 14.82 6.25
N ALA A 49 16.47 15.14 7.42
CA ALA A 49 16.89 14.59 8.70
C ALA A 49 16.18 13.25 8.97
N PRO A 50 16.67 12.36 9.85
CA PRO A 50 15.94 11.17 10.24
C PRO A 50 14.55 11.53 10.78
N PHE A 51 13.48 10.99 10.17
CA PHE A 51 12.08 11.28 10.50
C PHE A 51 11.69 12.77 10.40
N GLY A 52 12.45 13.59 9.65
CA GLY A 52 12.26 15.04 9.58
C GLY A 52 10.94 15.43 8.89
N MET A 53 10.40 16.60 9.29
CA MET A 53 9.24 17.23 8.66
C MET A 53 9.57 17.73 7.24
N VAL A 54 10.85 18.06 6.97
CA VAL A 54 11.29 18.58 5.68
C VAL A 54 12.03 17.51 4.89
N GLN A 55 11.58 17.27 3.66
CA GLN A 55 12.25 16.49 2.64
C GLN A 55 12.56 17.42 1.47
N LEU A 56 13.75 18.04 1.49
CA LEU A 56 14.17 19.02 0.51
C LEU A 56 14.85 18.37 -0.68
N SER A 57 14.14 18.23 -1.80
CA SER A 57 14.59 17.43 -2.96
C SER A 57 14.35 18.14 -4.29
N PRO A 58 15.12 17.81 -5.34
CA PRO A 58 14.77 18.20 -6.70
C PRO A 58 13.51 17.50 -7.16
N ASP A 59 12.69 18.22 -7.94
CA ASP A 59 11.59 17.66 -8.73
C ASP A 59 11.98 17.61 -10.20
N THR A 60 11.81 16.43 -10.83
CA THR A 60 12.04 16.21 -12.27
C THR A 60 10.77 15.83 -13.00
N ARG A 61 9.78 15.30 -12.25
CA ARG A 61 8.53 14.76 -12.77
C ARG A 61 7.37 15.05 -11.80
N VAL A 62 6.22 15.47 -12.34
CA VAL A 62 5.03 15.84 -11.53
C VAL A 62 3.80 15.03 -11.88
N ASP A 63 3.91 14.15 -12.86
CA ASP A 63 2.84 13.32 -13.41
C ASP A 63 3.32 11.88 -13.52
N THR A 64 2.42 10.99 -13.86
CA THR A 64 2.63 9.54 -13.95
C THR A 64 2.92 8.87 -12.60
N TRP A 65 2.74 7.55 -12.55
CA TRP A 65 3.01 6.75 -11.36
C TRP A 65 4.49 6.82 -10.93
N ASP A 66 5.44 6.76 -11.86
CA ASP A 66 6.88 6.88 -11.56
C ASP A 66 7.31 8.28 -11.12
N GLY A 67 6.41 9.26 -11.12
CA GLY A 67 6.64 10.62 -10.60
C GLY A 67 6.26 10.83 -9.14
N CYS A 68 5.83 9.79 -8.42
CA CYS A 68 5.27 9.90 -7.06
C CYS A 68 6.20 10.62 -6.08
N SER A 69 7.50 10.32 -6.09
CA SER A 69 8.49 10.97 -5.22
C SER A 69 8.99 12.34 -5.72
N GLY A 70 8.50 12.85 -6.87
CA GLY A 70 8.96 14.10 -7.49
C GLY A 70 10.20 13.95 -8.37
N TYR A 71 11.06 13.00 -8.10
CA TYR A 71 12.31 12.76 -8.83
C TYR A 71 12.32 11.37 -9.49
N HIS A 72 12.84 11.30 -10.72
CA HIS A 72 13.13 10.02 -11.36
C HIS A 72 14.50 10.06 -12.07
N TYR A 73 15.37 9.08 -11.80
CA TYR A 73 16.76 9.08 -12.27
C TYR A 73 16.92 9.10 -13.80
N SER A 74 15.95 8.61 -14.57
CA SER A 74 15.99 8.65 -16.03
C SER A 74 15.74 10.04 -16.63
N ASP A 75 15.33 11.03 -15.82
CA ASP A 75 15.03 12.37 -16.27
C ASP A 75 16.32 13.22 -16.44
N SER A 76 16.27 14.24 -17.29
CA SER A 76 17.38 15.13 -17.57
C SER A 76 17.05 16.62 -17.38
N VAL A 77 15.89 16.91 -16.79
CA VAL A 77 15.39 18.26 -16.54
C VAL A 77 14.94 18.36 -15.08
N ILE A 78 15.46 19.37 -14.36
CA ILE A 78 14.98 19.74 -13.02
C ILE A 78 13.95 20.86 -13.17
N LEU A 79 12.80 20.69 -12.52
CA LEU A 79 11.70 21.66 -12.45
C LEU A 79 11.90 22.68 -11.34
N GLY A 80 12.56 22.29 -10.27
CA GLY A 80 12.88 23.09 -9.09
C GLY A 80 13.15 22.19 -7.89
N PHE A 81 13.10 22.78 -6.69
CA PHE A 81 13.39 22.11 -5.42
C PHE A 81 12.26 22.40 -4.44
N SER A 82 11.49 21.38 -4.07
CA SER A 82 10.38 21.49 -3.12
C SER A 82 10.73 20.92 -1.75
N HIS A 83 9.92 21.22 -0.73
CA HIS A 83 10.28 21.01 0.67
C HIS A 83 9.64 19.78 1.31
N THR A 84 8.71 19.13 0.61
CA THR A 84 8.02 17.92 1.07
C THR A 84 8.00 16.88 -0.03
N HIS A 85 8.36 15.63 0.29
CA HIS A 85 8.35 14.51 -0.62
C HIS A 85 7.93 13.22 0.10
N LEU A 86 7.19 12.36 -0.59
CA LEU A 86 6.92 10.99 -0.15
C LEU A 86 8.00 10.05 -0.70
N SER A 87 8.34 9.01 0.05
CA SER A 87 9.35 8.02 -0.35
C SER A 87 8.72 6.64 -0.48
N GLY A 88 8.83 6.03 -1.66
CA GLY A 88 8.31 4.70 -1.92
C GLY A 88 6.78 4.64 -1.85
N THR A 89 6.06 5.57 -2.47
CA THR A 89 4.59 5.57 -2.48
C THR A 89 4.04 5.62 -3.88
N GLY A 90 2.77 5.25 -4.04
CA GLY A 90 2.05 5.31 -5.31
C GLY A 90 1.23 6.59 -5.53
N CYS A 91 1.45 7.67 -4.74
CA CYS A 91 0.64 8.90 -4.83
C CYS A 91 1.47 10.15 -5.11
N LEU A 92 0.80 11.17 -5.66
CA LEU A 92 1.38 12.42 -6.11
C LEU A 92 1.20 13.57 -5.09
N ASP A 93 1.03 13.28 -3.80
CA ASP A 93 0.94 14.30 -2.74
C ASP A 93 2.30 14.89 -2.42
N TYR A 94 2.29 16.02 -1.72
CA TYR A 94 3.48 16.81 -1.37
C TYR A 94 4.09 17.56 -2.57
N GLY A 95 5.38 17.89 -2.55
CA GLY A 95 6.00 18.80 -3.53
C GLY A 95 5.68 20.25 -3.22
N ASP A 96 5.55 20.60 -1.94
CA ASP A 96 5.14 21.92 -1.49
C ASP A 96 6.27 22.94 -1.58
N VAL A 97 5.90 24.19 -1.95
CA VAL A 97 6.78 25.36 -1.96
C VAL A 97 8.03 25.13 -2.78
N LEU A 98 7.86 25.01 -4.10
CA LEU A 98 8.99 24.85 -5.02
C LEU A 98 9.77 26.16 -5.15
N MET A 99 11.10 26.06 -5.09
CA MET A 99 12.04 27.15 -5.33
C MET A 99 12.99 26.80 -6.48
N MET A 100 13.19 27.74 -7.43
CA MET A 100 14.11 27.55 -8.56
C MET A 100 15.00 28.78 -8.74
N PRO A 101 16.34 28.65 -8.62
CA PRO A 101 17.25 29.75 -8.95
C PRO A 101 17.34 29.93 -10.47
N VAL A 102 17.22 31.18 -10.91
CA VAL A 102 17.25 31.56 -12.33
C VAL A 102 18.07 32.83 -12.55
N THR A 103 18.49 33.03 -13.80
CA THR A 103 19.18 34.24 -14.23
C THR A 103 18.59 34.73 -15.55
N GLY A 104 18.48 36.06 -15.74
CA GLY A 104 17.93 36.60 -16.98
C GLY A 104 16.46 36.22 -17.26
N TYR A 105 15.80 35.54 -16.33
CA TYR A 105 14.41 35.23 -16.40
C TYR A 105 13.58 36.46 -16.02
N ASP A 106 12.62 36.80 -16.87
CA ASP A 106 11.67 37.89 -16.62
C ASP A 106 10.32 37.44 -17.21
N ALA A 107 9.34 37.24 -16.36
CA ALA A 107 8.02 36.81 -16.74
C ALA A 107 6.97 37.51 -15.88
N ASP A 108 5.79 37.70 -16.46
CA ASP A 108 4.63 38.30 -15.79
C ASP A 108 3.70 37.20 -15.18
N SER A 109 4.06 35.92 -15.31
CA SER A 109 3.28 34.78 -14.81
C SER A 109 4.16 33.55 -14.63
N LEU A 110 3.73 32.60 -13.76
CA LEU A 110 4.37 31.31 -13.65
C LEU A 110 4.28 30.51 -14.94
N ASN A 111 5.43 30.02 -15.41
CA ASN A 111 5.49 29.09 -16.54
C ASN A 111 6.69 28.16 -16.35
N ARG A 112 6.43 26.94 -15.93
CA ARG A 112 7.43 25.90 -15.67
C ARG A 112 8.40 25.69 -16.82
N MET A 113 7.91 25.63 -18.05
CA MET A 113 8.75 25.45 -19.26
C MET A 113 9.80 26.56 -19.44
N LEU A 114 9.58 27.72 -18.85
CA LEU A 114 10.48 28.86 -18.97
C LEU A 114 11.53 28.91 -17.87
N TYR A 115 11.27 28.36 -16.67
CA TYR A 115 12.21 28.40 -15.56
C TYR A 115 12.94 27.08 -15.27
N GLN A 116 12.47 25.92 -15.74
CA GLN A 116 13.15 24.63 -15.61
C GLN A 116 14.56 24.63 -16.23
N SER A 117 15.42 23.70 -15.84
CA SER A 117 16.79 23.57 -16.34
C SER A 117 17.19 22.14 -16.62
N GLU A 118 17.92 21.93 -17.71
CA GLU A 118 18.64 20.69 -17.95
C GLU A 118 19.73 20.49 -16.88
N PHE A 119 20.04 19.22 -16.55
CA PHE A 119 21.12 18.82 -15.68
C PHE A 119 21.80 17.53 -16.17
N SER A 120 22.88 17.13 -15.51
CA SER A 120 23.60 15.89 -15.79
C SER A 120 23.96 15.18 -14.50
N HIS A 121 23.71 13.87 -14.40
CA HIS A 121 24.11 13.04 -13.26
C HIS A 121 25.62 13.04 -12.98
N SER A 122 26.45 13.36 -13.97
CA SER A 122 27.89 13.56 -13.74
C SER A 122 28.23 14.81 -12.94
N LYS A 123 27.26 15.71 -12.76
CA LYS A 123 27.36 16.97 -11.99
C LYS A 123 26.30 17.01 -10.87
N GLU A 124 25.87 15.86 -10.42
CA GLU A 124 24.91 15.65 -9.36
C GLU A 124 25.54 14.78 -8.28
N ARG A 125 25.21 15.06 -7.01
CA ARG A 125 25.70 14.30 -5.87
C ARG A 125 24.70 14.34 -4.73
N ALA A 126 24.51 13.19 -4.08
CA ALA A 126 23.72 13.06 -2.87
C ALA A 126 24.42 12.20 -1.81
N THR A 127 24.18 12.53 -0.55
CA THR A 127 24.51 11.71 0.63
C THR A 127 23.45 11.97 1.70
N ALA A 128 23.43 11.20 2.79
CA ALA A 128 22.49 11.45 3.87
C ALA A 128 22.56 12.92 4.34
N GLY A 129 21.42 13.63 4.27
CA GLY A 129 21.29 15.03 4.66
C GLY A 129 21.92 16.06 3.72
N TYR A 130 22.33 15.66 2.52
CA TYR A 130 22.96 16.57 1.55
C TYR A 130 22.63 16.20 0.11
N TYR A 131 22.34 17.22 -0.71
CA TYR A 131 22.18 17.10 -2.17
C TYR A 131 22.84 18.28 -2.88
N GLU A 132 23.46 18.04 -4.05
CA GLU A 132 23.94 19.11 -4.94
C GLU A 132 23.74 18.75 -6.42
N VAL A 133 23.51 19.80 -7.24
CA VAL A 133 23.41 19.67 -8.70
C VAL A 133 23.78 20.98 -9.41
N PHE A 134 24.35 20.85 -10.61
CA PHE A 134 24.63 21.99 -11.49
C PHE A 134 23.51 22.13 -12.54
N LEU A 135 22.83 23.27 -12.52
CA LEU A 135 21.79 23.67 -13.47
C LEU A 135 22.43 24.24 -14.74
N GLU A 136 22.32 23.52 -15.86
CA GLU A 136 23.01 23.85 -17.11
C GLU A 136 22.50 25.14 -17.76
N ARG A 137 21.19 25.37 -17.73
CA ARG A 137 20.55 26.56 -18.28
C ARG A 137 20.93 27.82 -17.52
N TRP A 138 20.91 27.75 -16.19
CA TRP A 138 21.08 28.92 -15.31
C TRP A 138 22.52 29.08 -14.83
N LYS A 139 23.44 28.16 -15.20
CA LYS A 139 24.84 28.13 -14.76
C LYS A 139 25.01 28.28 -13.23
N THR A 140 24.10 27.66 -12.50
CA THR A 140 24.00 27.75 -11.05
C THR A 140 24.28 26.41 -10.41
N LEU A 141 25.20 26.37 -9.44
CA LEU A 141 25.36 25.22 -8.56
C LEU A 141 24.39 25.36 -7.39
N VAL A 142 23.51 24.37 -7.22
CA VAL A 142 22.57 24.31 -6.11
C VAL A 142 23.06 23.29 -5.11
N ARG A 143 23.05 23.65 -3.82
CA ARG A 143 23.31 22.75 -2.69
C ARG A 143 22.19 22.83 -1.69
N LEU A 144 21.73 21.68 -1.19
CA LEU A 144 20.61 21.54 -0.29
C LEU A 144 21.00 20.76 0.96
N THR A 145 20.48 21.20 2.11
CA THR A 145 20.49 20.46 3.37
C THR A 145 19.21 20.74 4.16
N ALA A 146 18.85 19.86 5.08
CA ALA A 146 17.63 20.01 5.88
C ALA A 146 17.88 19.62 7.34
N GLY A 147 17.25 20.35 8.27
CA GLY A 147 17.07 19.97 9.66
C GLY A 147 15.78 19.16 9.87
N ASP A 148 15.31 19.12 11.12
CA ASP A 148 14.06 18.40 11.45
C ASP A 148 12.82 19.11 10.88
N ARG A 149 12.78 20.48 10.94
CA ARG A 149 11.63 21.29 10.54
C ARG A 149 11.99 22.46 9.61
N CYS A 150 13.21 22.46 9.09
CA CYS A 150 13.69 23.51 8.18
C CYS A 150 14.56 22.97 7.06
N GLY A 151 14.64 23.74 5.96
CA GLY A 151 15.55 23.48 4.85
C GLY A 151 16.47 24.65 4.58
N MET A 152 17.65 24.42 4.01
CA MET A 152 18.58 25.45 3.57
C MET A 152 19.08 25.16 2.16
N HIS A 153 19.04 26.19 1.32
CA HIS A 153 19.52 26.17 -0.06
C HIS A 153 20.70 27.11 -0.20
N VAL A 154 21.70 26.71 -0.98
CA VAL A 154 22.79 27.61 -1.44
C VAL A 154 22.75 27.62 -2.98
N TYR A 155 22.67 28.80 -3.54
CA TYR A 155 22.70 29.04 -4.97
C TYR A 155 23.99 29.80 -5.34
N ASP A 156 24.94 29.10 -5.98
CA ASP A 156 26.18 29.66 -6.48
C ASP A 156 26.03 29.98 -7.98
N TYR A 157 25.86 31.24 -8.32
CA TYR A 157 25.71 31.70 -9.70
C TYR A 157 27.09 31.90 -10.36
N GLN A 158 27.49 30.97 -11.20
CA GLN A 158 28.84 30.95 -11.79
C GLN A 158 28.89 31.63 -13.16
N GLY A 159 29.82 32.61 -13.30
CA GLY A 159 30.19 33.18 -14.60
C GLY A 159 29.16 34.13 -15.21
N LEU A 160 28.38 34.80 -14.42
CA LEU A 160 27.28 35.65 -14.86
C LEU A 160 27.55 37.13 -14.53
N GLU A 161 28.58 37.76 -15.15
CA GLU A 161 28.70 39.20 -15.11
C GLU A 161 27.48 39.88 -15.78
N GLY A 162 26.67 40.60 -14.99
CA GLY A 162 25.58 41.46 -15.48
C GLY A 162 24.22 40.78 -15.63
N SER A 163 23.97 39.62 -15.01
CA SER A 163 22.63 39.02 -14.96
C SER A 163 22.16 38.88 -13.53
N ASN A 164 21.07 39.58 -13.19
CA ASN A 164 20.48 39.57 -11.87
C ASN A 164 20.18 38.14 -11.41
N PRO A 165 20.74 37.68 -10.27
CA PRO A 165 20.33 36.42 -9.65
C PRO A 165 18.90 36.59 -9.16
N LYS A 166 18.07 35.58 -9.47
CA LYS A 166 16.66 35.58 -9.12
C LYS A 166 16.24 34.20 -8.60
N ILE A 167 15.15 34.15 -7.85
CA ILE A 167 14.52 32.94 -7.40
C ILE A 167 13.04 32.96 -7.78
N VAL A 168 12.59 31.95 -8.48
CA VAL A 168 11.15 31.67 -8.68
C VAL A 168 10.66 30.87 -7.49
N ILE A 169 9.54 31.27 -6.91
CA ILE A 169 8.77 30.49 -5.92
C ILE A 169 7.45 30.11 -6.61
N ASP A 170 7.13 28.81 -6.65
CA ASP A 170 5.94 28.28 -7.29
C ASP A 170 5.12 27.45 -6.29
N LEU A 171 3.87 27.88 -6.04
CA LEU A 171 2.91 27.22 -5.17
C LEU A 171 1.90 26.38 -5.95
N GLU A 172 1.89 26.45 -7.31
CA GLU A 172 1.07 25.64 -8.23
C GLU A 172 1.82 24.42 -8.78
N HIS A 173 3.02 24.18 -8.32
CA HIS A 173 3.96 23.23 -8.92
C HIS A 173 3.37 21.81 -9.07
N ARG A 174 2.66 21.32 -8.06
CA ARG A 174 2.17 19.95 -7.98
C ARG A 174 0.78 19.91 -7.36
N ASP A 175 -0.01 18.89 -7.67
CA ASP A 175 -1.39 18.67 -7.22
C ASP A 175 -2.38 19.83 -7.53
N GLU A 176 -3.59 19.78 -6.98
CA GLU A 176 -4.60 20.82 -7.19
C GLU A 176 -4.48 21.90 -6.11
N LEU A 177 -4.06 23.12 -6.49
CA LEU A 177 -4.03 24.26 -5.61
C LEU A 177 -5.46 24.75 -5.33
N LEU A 178 -5.90 24.69 -4.07
CA LEU A 178 -7.21 25.17 -3.62
C LEU A 178 -7.19 26.64 -3.19
N ASP A 179 -6.13 27.06 -2.48
CA ASP A 179 -5.94 28.42 -1.99
C ASP A 179 -4.46 28.67 -1.66
N SER A 180 -4.01 29.91 -1.75
CA SER A 180 -2.64 30.28 -1.39
C SER A 180 -2.50 31.78 -1.09
N GLU A 181 -1.51 32.10 -0.30
CA GLU A 181 -1.04 33.47 -0.05
C GLU A 181 0.47 33.50 -0.06
N ILE A 182 1.05 34.53 -0.66
CA ILE A 182 2.49 34.80 -0.63
C ILE A 182 2.73 36.28 -0.49
N ALA A 183 3.54 36.68 0.49
CA ALA A 183 3.82 38.08 0.82
C ALA A 183 5.30 38.25 1.17
N TYR A 184 5.80 39.50 1.01
CA TYR A 184 7.15 39.92 1.36
C TYR A 184 7.15 40.90 2.52
N ASP A 185 7.91 40.61 3.56
CA ASP A 185 8.21 41.50 4.67
C ASP A 185 9.60 42.13 4.47
N SER A 186 9.63 43.42 4.14
CA SER A 186 10.87 44.15 3.88
C SER A 186 11.69 44.42 5.15
N GLU A 187 11.08 44.42 6.34
CA GLU A 187 11.78 44.62 7.60
C GLU A 187 12.56 43.37 8.02
N GLN A 188 11.98 42.19 7.76
CA GLN A 188 12.58 40.89 8.07
C GLN A 188 13.36 40.29 6.89
N ASN A 189 13.29 40.90 5.71
CA ASN A 189 13.84 40.38 4.45
C ASN A 189 13.39 38.94 4.19
N ALA A 190 12.09 38.71 4.35
CA ALA A 190 11.49 37.37 4.33
C ALA A 190 10.24 37.30 3.46
N ILE A 191 10.02 36.14 2.86
CA ILE A 191 8.76 35.78 2.20
C ILE A 191 8.04 34.77 3.05
N TYR A 192 6.74 34.91 3.17
CA TYR A 192 5.89 34.04 3.95
C TYR A 192 4.52 33.84 3.30
N GLY A 193 3.83 32.81 3.70
CA GLY A 193 2.51 32.52 3.19
C GLY A 193 2.03 31.14 3.53
N PHE A 194 1.06 30.68 2.75
CA PHE A 194 0.54 29.32 2.86
C PHE A 194 0.16 28.76 1.49
N ARG A 195 0.06 27.46 1.45
CA ARG A 195 -0.49 26.67 0.35
C ARG A 195 -1.51 25.70 0.90
N ARG A 196 -2.72 25.70 0.32
CA ARG A 196 -3.77 24.71 0.57
C ARG A 196 -4.03 23.95 -0.71
N SER A 197 -3.92 22.62 -0.66
CA SER A 197 -3.94 21.78 -1.85
C SER A 197 -4.76 20.51 -1.66
N LYS A 198 -5.01 19.83 -2.77
CA LYS A 198 -5.78 18.60 -2.82
C LYS A 198 -5.15 17.59 -3.76
N SER A 199 -4.97 16.37 -3.24
CA SER A 199 -4.67 15.14 -3.99
C SER A 199 -5.29 13.95 -3.24
N TRP A 200 -4.53 12.97 -2.74
CA TRP A 200 -5.02 11.97 -1.78
C TRP A 200 -5.49 12.63 -0.48
N ASN A 201 -4.68 13.52 0.07
CA ASN A 201 -5.16 14.43 1.09
C ASN A 201 -6.06 15.48 0.42
N GLU A 202 -7.37 15.41 0.68
CA GLU A 202 -8.34 16.31 0.06
C GLU A 202 -8.30 17.74 0.58
N ASP A 203 -7.53 18.01 1.65
CA ASP A 203 -7.45 19.32 2.29
C ASP A 203 -6.14 19.45 3.09
N GLN A 204 -5.00 19.47 2.39
CA GLN A 204 -3.69 19.74 2.97
C GLN A 204 -3.47 21.23 3.16
N MET A 205 -2.91 21.64 4.30
CA MET A 205 -2.53 23.01 4.61
C MET A 205 -1.07 23.05 5.02
N LEU A 206 -0.27 23.86 4.34
CA LEU A 206 1.13 24.12 4.68
C LEU A 206 1.41 25.60 4.69
N TYR A 207 1.94 26.10 5.80
CA TYR A 207 2.49 27.45 5.97
C TYR A 207 4.00 27.41 5.80
N PHE A 208 4.57 28.50 5.29
CA PHE A 208 6.01 28.62 5.08
C PHE A 208 6.54 30.00 5.46
N TYR A 209 7.81 30.04 5.83
CA TYR A 209 8.58 31.26 6.09
C TYR A 209 9.97 31.07 5.48
N ILE A 210 10.34 31.99 4.53
CA ILE A 210 11.59 31.96 3.77
C ILE A 210 12.40 33.19 4.08
N GLN A 211 13.66 33.06 4.49
CA GLN A 211 14.59 34.17 4.75
C GLN A 211 15.83 34.06 3.86
N PHE A 212 16.34 35.20 3.40
CA PHE A 212 17.47 35.26 2.47
C PHE A 212 18.69 35.90 3.10
N SER A 213 19.92 35.48 2.71
CA SER A 213 21.20 35.98 3.14
C SER A 213 21.52 37.36 2.55
N ALA A 214 20.82 37.77 1.49
CA ALA A 214 21.00 39.03 0.80
C ALA A 214 19.69 39.82 0.73
N PRO A 215 19.73 41.18 0.73
CA PRO A 215 18.50 41.98 0.60
C PRO A 215 17.79 41.73 -0.74
N VAL A 216 16.47 41.53 -0.70
CA VAL A 216 15.61 41.50 -1.87
C VAL A 216 15.50 42.92 -2.43
N GLN A 217 15.83 43.06 -3.72
CA GLN A 217 15.73 44.34 -4.45
C GLN A 217 14.33 44.55 -5.03
N GLU A 218 13.73 43.46 -5.55
CA GLU A 218 12.40 43.52 -6.13
C GLU A 218 11.64 42.23 -5.82
N TYR A 219 10.39 42.35 -5.46
CA TYR A 219 9.45 41.26 -5.24
C TYR A 219 8.28 41.38 -6.21
N LYS A 220 8.10 40.42 -7.11
CA LYS A 220 7.02 40.36 -8.12
C LYS A 220 6.12 39.16 -7.84
N PRO A 221 4.97 39.34 -7.18
CA PRO A 221 4.01 38.25 -6.97
C PRO A 221 3.28 37.90 -8.25
N PHE A 222 2.91 36.60 -8.40
CA PHE A 222 2.10 36.05 -9.47
C PHE A 222 0.75 35.59 -8.91
N GLU A 223 -0.23 36.49 -8.78
CA GLU A 223 -1.61 36.20 -8.36
C GLU A 223 -1.74 35.34 -7.08
N ASN A 224 -0.88 35.52 -6.07
CA ASN A 224 -0.77 34.67 -4.87
C ASN A 224 -0.35 33.21 -5.13
N LYS A 225 -0.05 32.82 -6.37
CA LYS A 225 0.35 31.45 -6.74
C LYS A 225 1.86 31.25 -6.73
N GLY A 226 2.61 32.31 -6.53
CA GLY A 226 4.05 32.32 -6.47
C GLY A 226 4.64 33.72 -6.63
N ALA A 227 5.97 33.81 -6.76
CA ALA A 227 6.66 35.06 -6.91
C ALA A 227 8.02 34.93 -7.64
N LEU A 228 8.47 36.02 -8.24
CA LEU A 228 9.85 36.20 -8.67
C LEU A 228 10.54 37.13 -7.71
N VAL A 229 11.61 36.66 -7.09
CA VAL A 229 12.46 37.41 -6.16
C VAL A 229 13.74 37.81 -6.84
N VAL A 230 14.05 39.10 -6.88
CA VAL A 230 15.21 39.67 -7.59
C VAL A 230 16.22 40.21 -6.59
N PHE A 231 17.50 39.89 -6.82
CA PHE A 231 18.61 40.33 -5.99
C PHE A 231 19.59 41.22 -6.77
N SER A 232 20.60 41.75 -6.10
CA SER A 232 21.59 42.62 -6.74
C SER A 232 22.49 41.89 -7.74
N ASP A 233 22.85 42.57 -8.85
CA ASP A 233 23.68 42.07 -9.93
C ASP A 233 25.09 41.64 -9.52
N ASP A 234 25.60 42.17 -8.43
CA ASP A 234 26.96 41.93 -7.90
C ASP A 234 27.05 40.66 -7.04
N LEU A 235 25.91 40.05 -6.75
CA LEU A 235 25.88 38.84 -5.93
C LEU A 235 26.19 37.59 -6.78
N THR A 236 27.09 36.78 -6.27
CA THR A 236 27.46 35.49 -6.88
C THR A 236 26.92 34.29 -6.09
N GLN A 237 26.41 34.55 -4.88
CA GLN A 237 25.81 33.52 -4.03
C GLN A 237 24.61 34.07 -3.27
N ILE A 238 23.56 33.28 -3.16
CA ILE A 238 22.41 33.52 -2.29
C ILE A 238 22.15 32.24 -1.48
N ILE A 239 21.89 32.45 -0.17
CA ILE A 239 21.46 31.39 0.73
C ILE A 239 20.02 31.68 1.13
N SER A 240 19.17 30.68 1.03
CA SER A 240 17.78 30.71 1.52
C SER A 240 17.59 29.68 2.62
N LYS A 241 16.88 30.05 3.68
CA LYS A 241 16.47 29.13 4.74
C LYS A 241 14.95 29.17 4.88
N VAL A 242 14.34 27.97 5.00
CA VAL A 242 12.89 27.77 4.91
C VAL A 242 12.41 26.96 6.10
N GLY A 243 11.44 27.51 6.83
CA GLY A 243 10.68 26.76 7.84
C GLY A 243 9.28 26.48 7.32
N ILE A 244 8.73 25.32 7.68
CA ILE A 244 7.37 24.93 7.33
C ILE A 244 6.55 24.55 8.58
N SER A 245 5.22 24.62 8.47
CA SER A 245 4.28 24.28 9.56
C SER A 245 2.89 23.97 9.00
N SER A 246 2.15 23.09 9.66
CA SER A 246 0.73 22.86 9.39
C SER A 246 -0.20 23.80 10.16
N VAL A 247 0.36 24.69 11.00
CA VAL A 247 -0.39 25.51 11.98
C VAL A 247 -0.50 26.96 11.56
N SER A 248 0.62 27.66 11.35
CA SER A 248 0.66 29.08 10.97
C SER A 248 2.03 29.52 10.45
N VAL A 249 2.10 30.73 9.86
CA VAL A 249 3.36 31.37 9.45
C VAL A 249 4.28 31.61 10.66
N GLU A 250 3.73 32.01 11.81
CA GLU A 250 4.51 32.22 13.03
C GLU A 250 5.15 30.93 13.52
N ASN A 251 4.44 29.80 13.37
CA ASN A 251 4.97 28.48 13.69
C ASN A 251 6.05 28.05 12.68
N ALA A 252 5.85 28.29 11.39
CA ALA A 252 6.87 28.04 10.37
C ALA A 252 8.17 28.83 10.68
N LYS A 253 8.03 30.10 11.07
CA LYS A 253 9.17 30.93 11.55
C LYS A 253 9.78 30.34 12.83
N ALA A 254 8.97 29.94 13.81
CA ALA A 254 9.45 29.36 15.08
C ALA A 254 10.22 28.06 14.85
N ASN A 255 9.71 27.16 13.97
CA ASN A 255 10.38 25.95 13.54
C ASN A 255 11.75 26.22 12.94
N LEU A 256 11.84 27.19 12.04
CA LEU A 256 13.12 27.61 11.45
C LEU A 256 14.10 28.14 12.52
N LEU A 257 13.64 29.07 13.38
CA LEU A 257 14.51 29.76 14.34
C LEU A 257 14.93 28.86 15.51
N ASN A 258 14.22 27.75 15.75
CA ASN A 258 14.63 26.76 16.73
C ASN A 258 15.91 26.00 16.31
N GLU A 259 16.13 25.82 15.01
CA GLU A 259 17.29 25.09 14.49
C GLU A 259 18.39 26.03 13.96
N ILE A 260 18.03 27.21 13.43
CA ILE A 260 18.95 28.14 12.78
C ILE A 260 18.67 29.54 13.31
N ALA A 261 19.65 30.17 13.99
CA ALA A 261 19.52 31.55 14.46
C ALA A 261 19.20 32.53 13.30
N GLU A 262 18.50 33.62 13.61
CA GLU A 262 17.95 34.56 12.61
C GLU A 262 19.00 35.11 11.65
N ASP A 263 20.17 35.45 12.13
CA ASP A 263 21.32 36.01 11.38
C ASP A 263 22.31 34.94 10.89
N ASN A 264 22.03 33.64 11.16
CA ASN A 264 22.93 32.56 10.77
C ASN A 264 22.53 31.96 9.40
N PHE A 265 23.47 31.96 8.46
CA PHE A 265 23.37 31.37 7.14
C PHE A 265 24.50 30.34 6.89
N ASP A 266 25.04 29.73 7.95
CA ASP A 266 26.09 28.71 7.82
C ASP A 266 25.49 27.37 7.39
N PHE A 267 25.50 27.15 6.08
CA PHE A 267 25.04 25.92 5.45
C PHE A 267 25.76 24.67 6.00
N ASN A 268 27.08 24.78 6.19
CA ASN A 268 27.87 23.64 6.62
C ASN A 268 27.53 23.24 8.06
N ALA A 269 27.25 24.22 8.93
CA ALA A 269 26.85 23.94 10.30
C ALA A 269 25.54 23.11 10.36
N LEU A 270 24.52 23.44 9.56
CA LEU A 270 23.28 22.68 9.49
C LEU A 270 23.52 21.30 8.89
N MET A 271 24.27 21.21 7.76
CA MET A 271 24.62 19.96 7.12
C MET A 271 25.34 19.01 8.08
N ASP A 272 26.36 19.49 8.79
CA ASP A 272 27.13 18.69 9.75
C ASP A 272 26.26 18.21 10.92
N ALA A 273 25.33 19.06 11.40
CA ALA A 273 24.37 18.68 12.44
C ALA A 273 23.43 17.56 11.95
N THR A 274 22.91 17.67 10.74
CA THR A 274 22.03 16.67 10.15
C THR A 274 22.76 15.36 9.86
N GLN A 275 23.96 15.43 9.30
CA GLN A 275 24.80 14.24 9.09
C GLN A 275 25.16 13.57 10.42
N SER A 276 25.32 14.32 11.51
CA SER A 276 25.55 13.75 12.84
C SER A 276 24.31 13.02 13.38
N LYS A 277 23.11 13.51 13.10
CA LYS A 277 21.85 12.79 13.41
C LYS A 277 21.77 11.48 12.62
N TRP A 278 22.09 11.50 11.34
CA TRP A 278 22.15 10.30 10.49
C TRP A 278 23.21 9.30 10.96
N GLU A 279 24.43 9.75 11.29
CA GLU A 279 25.47 8.90 11.83
C GLU A 279 25.02 8.18 13.11
N LYS A 280 24.34 8.90 14.01
CA LYS A 280 23.74 8.36 15.23
C LYS A 280 22.67 7.29 14.90
N PHE A 281 21.77 7.56 13.95
CA PHE A 281 20.73 6.60 13.55
C PHE A 281 21.35 5.35 12.90
N LEU A 282 22.21 5.52 11.90
CA LEU A 282 22.84 4.41 11.19
C LEU A 282 23.72 3.54 12.10
N SER A 283 24.31 4.15 13.14
CA SER A 283 25.11 3.42 14.13
C SER A 283 24.30 2.47 15.02
N LYS A 284 22.96 2.55 14.99
CA LYS A 284 22.10 1.59 15.73
C LYS A 284 22.29 0.15 15.25
N ILE A 285 22.69 -0.06 13.98
CA ILE A 285 23.08 -1.37 13.46
C ILE A 285 24.42 -1.25 12.74
N ASP A 286 25.48 -1.75 13.32
CA ASP A 286 26.83 -1.75 12.70
C ASP A 286 27.14 -3.13 12.10
N VAL A 287 27.30 -3.16 10.77
CA VAL A 287 27.63 -4.37 10.00
C VAL A 287 29.04 -4.36 9.40
N ARG A 288 29.86 -3.31 9.68
CA ARG A 288 31.22 -3.18 9.11
C ARG A 288 32.19 -4.25 9.62
N GLY A 289 31.94 -4.79 10.80
CA GLY A 289 32.75 -5.87 11.40
C GLY A 289 34.23 -5.51 11.48
N ASN A 290 35.08 -6.31 10.80
CA ASN A 290 36.53 -6.10 10.75
C ASN A 290 36.99 -5.30 9.50
N GLY A 291 36.08 -4.55 8.84
CA GLY A 291 36.37 -3.76 7.64
C GLY A 291 36.70 -4.57 6.38
N ARG A 292 36.17 -5.80 6.29
CA ARG A 292 36.39 -6.71 5.15
C ARG A 292 35.18 -6.92 4.25
N GLU A 293 34.07 -6.30 4.60
CA GLU A 293 32.86 -6.36 3.77
C GLU A 293 33.03 -5.50 2.50
N SER A 294 32.40 -5.87 1.39
CA SER A 294 32.49 -5.09 0.16
C SER A 294 31.76 -3.75 0.32
N VAL A 295 32.25 -2.71 -0.37
CA VAL A 295 31.62 -1.37 -0.35
C VAL A 295 30.18 -1.42 -0.87
N GLU A 296 29.92 -2.20 -1.91
CA GLU A 296 28.56 -2.38 -2.49
C GLU A 296 27.58 -2.93 -1.45
N LYS A 297 27.96 -3.99 -0.72
CA LYS A 297 27.15 -4.54 0.37
C LYS A 297 26.87 -3.52 1.47
N LEU A 298 27.89 -2.75 1.88
CA LEU A 298 27.74 -1.71 2.90
C LEU A 298 26.82 -0.60 2.39
N ARG A 299 26.94 -0.17 1.13
CA ARG A 299 26.06 0.80 0.52
C ARG A 299 24.62 0.32 0.48
N THR A 300 24.37 -0.88 -0.03
CA THR A 300 23.00 -1.44 -0.05
C THR A 300 22.41 -1.48 1.36
N PHE A 301 23.18 -1.94 2.36
CA PHE A 301 22.68 -2.04 3.73
C PHE A 301 22.40 -0.68 4.38
N TYR A 302 23.39 0.23 4.34
CA TYR A 302 23.20 1.54 5.00
C TYR A 302 22.22 2.44 4.26
N THR A 303 22.06 2.26 2.94
CA THR A 303 21.01 2.95 2.20
C THR A 303 19.63 2.39 2.54
N ALA A 304 19.48 1.06 2.64
CA ALA A 304 18.23 0.47 3.12
C ALA A 304 17.91 0.95 4.55
N LEU A 305 18.89 0.96 5.46
CA LEU A 305 18.68 1.47 6.82
C LEU A 305 18.33 2.98 6.82
N TYR A 306 18.94 3.79 5.93
CA TYR A 306 18.59 5.20 5.73
C TYR A 306 17.12 5.35 5.28
N HIS A 307 16.66 4.59 4.30
CA HIS A 307 15.28 4.64 3.82
C HIS A 307 14.27 4.34 4.93
N THR A 308 14.59 3.47 5.89
CA THR A 308 13.69 3.16 7.02
C THR A 308 13.38 4.35 7.91
N ALA A 309 14.20 5.42 7.89
CA ALA A 309 14.00 6.60 8.74
C ALA A 309 13.56 7.86 7.97
N ILE A 310 13.05 7.71 6.74
CA ILE A 310 12.45 8.81 5.99
C ILE A 310 10.99 9.01 6.39
N ALA A 311 10.24 7.93 6.58
CA ALA A 311 8.85 7.96 7.06
C ALA A 311 8.68 6.95 8.23
N PRO A 312 7.73 7.19 9.17
CA PRO A 312 6.84 8.35 9.35
C PRO A 312 7.60 9.66 9.64
N ASN A 313 6.97 10.82 9.35
CA ASN A 313 7.58 12.13 9.53
C ASN A 313 7.06 12.85 10.78
N ILE A 314 7.90 13.67 11.42
CA ILE A 314 7.46 14.63 12.45
C ILE A 314 6.42 15.57 11.83
N TYR A 315 5.29 15.76 12.52
CA TYR A 315 4.18 16.60 12.07
C TYR A 315 3.87 17.75 13.05
N SER A 316 4.19 17.59 14.34
CA SER A 316 4.07 18.66 15.32
C SER A 316 5.19 19.70 15.17
N ASP A 317 4.84 20.98 15.37
CA ASP A 317 5.77 22.08 15.47
C ASP A 317 6.59 22.01 16.76
N VAL A 318 7.60 22.89 16.91
CA VAL A 318 8.48 22.90 18.09
C VAL A 318 7.76 23.18 19.41
N ASP A 319 6.57 23.79 19.36
CA ASP A 319 5.71 24.03 20.52
C ASP A 319 4.66 22.92 20.74
N GLY A 320 4.76 21.81 20.00
CA GLY A 320 3.87 20.67 20.07
C GLY A 320 2.56 20.83 19.32
N ARG A 321 2.28 21.99 18.71
CA ARG A 321 1.03 22.21 17.94
C ARG A 321 1.08 21.51 16.58
N TYR A 322 -0.09 21.06 16.12
CA TYR A 322 -0.29 20.47 14.79
C TYR A 322 -1.76 20.60 14.36
N ARG A 323 -2.03 20.46 13.07
CA ARG A 323 -3.39 20.44 12.51
C ARG A 323 -3.93 18.99 12.53
N GLY A 324 -4.97 18.71 13.34
CA GLY A 324 -5.54 17.38 13.53
C GLY A 324 -6.44 16.90 12.39
N MET A 325 -6.94 15.66 12.53
CA MET A 325 -7.89 15.04 11.59
C MET A 325 -9.20 15.83 11.45
N ASP A 326 -9.63 16.51 12.50
CA ASP A 326 -10.81 17.38 12.54
C ASP A 326 -10.53 18.79 11.97
N LYS A 327 -9.35 19.00 11.40
CA LYS A 327 -8.86 20.26 10.83
C LYS A 327 -8.68 21.39 11.84
N LYS A 328 -8.71 21.10 13.13
CA LYS A 328 -8.42 22.05 14.21
C LYS A 328 -6.96 21.93 14.66
N ILE A 329 -6.48 22.96 15.35
CA ILE A 329 -5.15 22.94 15.95
C ILE A 329 -5.21 22.24 17.30
N HIS A 330 -4.38 21.24 17.47
CA HIS A 330 -4.17 20.47 18.69
C HIS A 330 -2.73 20.65 19.19
N THR A 331 -2.45 20.12 20.37
CA THR A 331 -1.10 20.10 20.97
C THR A 331 -0.79 18.70 21.46
N SER A 332 0.35 18.16 21.04
CA SER A 332 0.90 16.92 21.61
C SER A 332 1.66 17.26 22.91
N GLU A 333 1.26 16.64 24.01
CA GLU A 333 1.89 16.87 25.31
C GLU A 333 2.85 15.72 25.65
N GLY A 334 4.15 15.99 25.62
CA GLY A 334 5.18 15.02 26.01
C GLY A 334 5.48 13.94 24.97
N TYR A 335 5.12 14.16 23.68
CA TYR A 335 5.50 13.32 22.55
C TYR A 335 5.50 14.15 21.27
N ASP A 336 6.25 13.72 20.24
CA ASP A 336 6.13 14.26 18.90
C ASP A 336 4.96 13.59 18.16
N ARG A 337 4.11 14.41 17.49
CA ARG A 337 3.06 13.89 16.60
C ARG A 337 3.66 13.59 15.23
N TYR A 338 3.41 12.39 14.73
CA TYR A 338 3.88 11.90 13.42
C TYR A 338 2.76 11.81 12.40
N THR A 339 3.14 11.79 11.12
CA THR A 339 2.29 11.59 9.93
C THR A 339 2.98 10.68 8.92
N VAL A 340 2.32 10.35 7.83
CA VAL A 340 2.75 9.42 6.78
C VAL A 340 2.82 8.00 7.34
N PHE A 341 1.65 7.48 7.69
CA PHE A 341 1.50 6.12 8.20
C PHE A 341 0.90 5.20 7.14
N SER A 342 1.72 4.54 6.33
CA SER A 342 1.35 3.48 5.38
C SER A 342 1.31 2.14 6.08
N LEU A 343 0.27 1.90 6.89
CA LEU A 343 0.30 0.81 7.87
C LEU A 343 0.10 -0.58 7.27
N TRP A 344 -0.60 -0.71 6.14
CA TRP A 344 -0.71 -1.98 5.42
C TRP A 344 0.66 -2.56 5.04
N ASP A 345 1.59 -1.68 4.69
CA ASP A 345 2.95 -2.03 4.29
C ASP A 345 3.83 -2.23 5.53
N THR A 346 3.92 -1.20 6.37
CA THR A 346 4.98 -1.02 7.36
C THR A 346 4.82 -1.87 8.62
N PHE A 347 3.62 -2.42 8.89
CA PHE A 347 3.44 -3.30 10.05
C PHE A 347 4.28 -4.58 9.95
N ARG A 348 4.67 -5.00 8.74
CA ARG A 348 5.27 -6.32 8.45
C ARG A 348 6.72 -6.41 8.90
N SER A 349 7.54 -5.40 8.66
CA SER A 349 8.94 -5.40 9.10
C SER A 349 9.45 -4.05 9.59
N LEU A 350 8.97 -2.91 9.09
CA LEU A 350 9.46 -1.59 9.50
C LEU A 350 9.16 -1.29 10.98
N HIS A 351 7.89 -1.36 11.38
CA HIS A 351 7.53 -1.13 12.79
C HIS A 351 8.13 -2.18 13.73
N PRO A 352 8.19 -3.49 13.40
CA PRO A 352 8.94 -4.46 14.17
C PRO A 352 10.44 -4.15 14.31
N LEU A 353 11.10 -3.62 13.28
CA LEU A 353 12.48 -3.13 13.38
C LEU A 353 12.59 -1.99 14.41
N PHE A 354 11.66 -1.04 14.38
CA PHE A 354 11.63 0.09 15.30
C PHE A 354 11.40 -0.35 16.75
N THR A 355 10.68 -1.42 17.02
CA THR A 355 10.55 -1.95 18.39
C THR A 355 11.88 -2.42 18.98
N ILE A 356 12.91 -2.62 18.14
CA ILE A 356 14.27 -2.96 18.56
C ILE A 356 15.14 -1.70 18.69
N ILE A 357 15.13 -0.81 17.68
CA ILE A 357 16.12 0.28 17.55
C ILE A 357 15.57 1.70 17.78
N GLU A 358 14.23 1.91 17.80
CA GLU A 358 13.54 3.21 17.94
C GLU A 358 12.34 3.08 18.89
N ARG A 359 12.57 2.56 20.10
CA ARG A 359 11.50 2.25 21.05
C ARG A 359 10.77 3.49 21.57
N ASP A 360 11.51 4.56 21.90
CA ASP A 360 10.93 5.83 22.35
C ASP A 360 10.05 6.43 21.24
N ARG A 361 10.50 6.38 19.99
CA ARG A 361 9.75 6.85 18.83
C ARG A 361 8.54 5.96 18.51
N THR A 362 8.66 4.64 18.69
CA THR A 362 7.52 3.72 18.57
C THR A 362 6.42 4.06 19.58
N LEU A 363 6.77 4.50 20.79
CA LEU A 363 5.79 5.01 21.75
C LEU A 363 5.07 6.25 21.23
N ASP A 364 5.80 7.19 20.63
CA ASP A 364 5.20 8.39 20.00
C ASP A 364 4.29 8.04 18.83
N PHE A 365 4.60 7.02 18.03
CA PHE A 365 3.71 6.51 16.98
C PHE A 365 2.40 6.00 17.57
N VAL A 366 2.44 5.18 18.63
CA VAL A 366 1.23 4.69 19.29
C VAL A 366 0.41 5.83 19.89
N LYS A 367 1.04 6.83 20.53
CA LYS A 367 0.37 8.05 21.02
C LYS A 367 -0.24 8.87 19.86
N SER A 368 0.45 8.91 18.71
CA SER A 368 -0.09 9.53 17.49
C SER A 368 -1.36 8.80 17.01
N PHE A 369 -1.39 7.48 17.00
CA PHE A 369 -2.61 6.71 16.65
C PHE A 369 -3.77 7.01 17.59
N MET A 370 -3.50 7.14 18.90
CA MET A 370 -4.54 7.50 19.87
C MET A 370 -5.12 8.90 19.61
N SER A 371 -4.27 9.89 19.27
CA SER A 371 -4.75 11.24 18.94
C SER A 371 -5.49 11.27 17.61
N ILE A 372 -5.04 10.52 16.57
CA ILE A 372 -5.77 10.36 15.31
C ILE A 372 -7.18 9.83 15.56
N TYR A 373 -7.32 8.82 16.44
CA TYR A 373 -8.64 8.31 16.81
C TYR A 373 -9.48 9.36 17.54
N ASP A 374 -8.92 10.05 18.51
CA ASP A 374 -9.65 11.05 19.31
C ASP A 374 -10.17 12.21 18.42
N GLU A 375 -9.45 12.56 17.37
CA GLU A 375 -9.75 13.63 16.43
C GLU A 375 -10.66 13.16 15.27
N GLY A 376 -10.39 11.97 14.71
CA GLY A 376 -11.06 11.43 13.51
C GLY A 376 -12.06 10.29 13.79
N GLY A 377 -12.07 9.75 15.01
CA GLY A 377 -12.96 8.65 15.43
C GLY A 377 -12.63 7.29 14.80
N LYS A 378 -11.39 7.09 14.29
CA LYS A 378 -10.87 5.84 13.72
C LYS A 378 -9.35 5.81 13.89
N LEU A 379 -8.79 4.64 14.18
CA LEU A 379 -7.36 4.42 14.11
C LEU A 379 -6.88 4.49 12.64
N PRO A 380 -5.64 4.94 12.39
CA PRO A 380 -5.16 5.16 11.01
C PRO A 380 -5.11 3.88 10.18
N ILE A 381 -5.37 4.02 8.89
CA ILE A 381 -5.11 3.04 7.83
C ILE A 381 -3.95 3.54 6.97
N TRP A 382 -4.12 4.72 6.34
CA TRP A 382 -3.11 5.43 5.58
C TRP A 382 -3.25 6.94 5.81
N GLU A 383 -2.73 7.40 6.95
CA GLU A 383 -2.84 8.80 7.37
C GLU A 383 -1.75 9.66 6.70
N LEU A 384 -2.15 10.81 6.14
CA LEU A 384 -1.30 11.77 5.44
C LEU A 384 -1.65 13.21 5.87
N ALA A 385 -0.74 13.85 6.60
CA ALA A 385 -0.82 15.27 6.99
C ALA A 385 -2.19 15.67 7.58
N GLY A 386 -2.66 14.91 8.59
CA GLY A 386 -3.94 15.15 9.27
C GLY A 386 -5.16 14.79 8.41
N TYR A 387 -5.04 13.84 7.52
CA TYR A 387 -6.13 13.30 6.69
C TYR A 387 -6.03 11.78 6.58
N GLU A 388 -7.17 11.08 6.65
CA GLU A 388 -7.22 9.63 6.40
C GLU A 388 -7.60 9.37 4.95
N THR A 389 -6.67 8.84 4.17
CA THR A 389 -6.89 8.58 2.75
C THR A 389 -7.74 7.33 2.52
N ASN A 390 -7.85 6.44 3.52
CA ASN A 390 -8.44 5.10 3.42
C ASN A 390 -7.85 4.29 2.24
N CYS A 391 -6.64 4.58 1.84
CA CYS A 391 -5.92 3.77 0.87
C CYS A 391 -5.47 2.48 1.56
N MET A 392 -5.53 1.38 0.85
CA MET A 392 -5.27 0.03 1.34
C MET A 392 -6.36 -0.55 2.25
N ILE A 393 -6.28 -1.85 2.44
CA ILE A 393 -7.22 -2.66 3.20
C ILE A 393 -6.74 -2.87 4.64
N GLY A 394 -7.55 -3.56 5.44
CA GLY A 394 -7.22 -3.85 6.84
C GLY A 394 -7.49 -2.67 7.78
N TYR A 395 -7.18 -2.87 9.05
CA TYR A 395 -7.08 -1.83 10.06
C TYR A 395 -5.73 -1.99 10.79
N ASN A 396 -4.65 -1.92 9.99
CA ASN A 396 -3.29 -2.39 10.32
C ASN A 396 -2.54 -1.55 11.36
N ALA A 397 -3.19 -0.59 12.02
CA ALA A 397 -2.70 -0.05 13.28
C ALA A 397 -2.65 -1.13 14.39
N MET A 398 -3.52 -2.17 14.30
CA MET A 398 -3.63 -3.22 15.32
C MET A 398 -2.34 -4.03 15.49
N PRO A 399 -1.69 -4.56 14.44
CA PRO A 399 -0.43 -5.27 14.59
C PRO A 399 0.71 -4.37 15.11
N VAL A 400 0.75 -3.09 14.74
CA VAL A 400 1.77 -2.15 15.26
C VAL A 400 1.61 -1.95 16.77
N ILE A 401 0.37 -1.72 17.23
CA ILE A 401 0.04 -1.55 18.66
C ILE A 401 0.34 -2.85 19.45
N ALA A 402 -0.10 -3.99 18.92
CA ALA A 402 0.11 -5.28 19.57
C ALA A 402 1.60 -5.63 19.66
N ASP A 403 2.37 -5.40 18.57
CA ASP A 403 3.81 -5.69 18.50
C ASP A 403 4.60 -4.82 19.48
N ALA A 404 4.31 -3.53 19.54
CA ALA A 404 4.90 -2.61 20.52
C ALA A 404 4.61 -3.06 21.96
N LEU A 405 3.34 -3.39 22.26
CA LEU A 405 2.90 -3.77 23.60
C LEU A 405 3.56 -5.07 24.10
N VAL A 406 3.58 -6.14 23.30
CA VAL A 406 4.18 -7.43 23.71
C VAL A 406 5.69 -7.34 23.90
N LYS A 407 6.34 -6.35 23.26
CA LYS A 407 7.76 -6.03 23.42
C LYS A 407 8.03 -4.99 24.51
N GLY A 408 7.03 -4.68 25.34
CA GLY A 408 7.17 -3.85 26.55
C GLY A 408 7.24 -2.34 26.29
N ILE A 409 6.61 -1.86 25.21
CA ILE A 409 6.36 -0.43 24.96
C ILE A 409 4.91 -0.16 25.39
N ASP A 410 4.69 0.21 26.66
CA ASP A 410 3.34 0.28 27.27
C ASP A 410 3.12 1.56 28.12
N ASP A 411 3.92 2.63 27.90
CA ASP A 411 3.76 3.92 28.61
C ASP A 411 2.66 4.79 27.96
N TYR A 412 1.47 4.20 27.90
CA TYR A 412 0.23 4.82 27.43
C TYR A 412 -1.00 4.11 28.06
N ASP A 413 -2.19 4.69 27.89
CA ASP A 413 -3.43 4.04 28.36
C ASP A 413 -3.83 2.86 27.46
N VAL A 414 -3.33 1.66 27.83
CA VAL A 414 -3.59 0.41 27.07
C VAL A 414 -5.08 0.04 27.06
N ALA A 415 -5.85 0.40 28.12
CA ALA A 415 -7.28 0.14 28.14
C ALA A 415 -8.02 1.05 27.15
N LYS A 416 -7.65 2.33 27.08
CA LYS A 416 -8.20 3.28 26.12
C LYS A 416 -7.92 2.86 24.68
N ILE A 417 -6.68 2.48 24.36
CA ILE A 417 -6.36 2.08 23.00
C ILE A 417 -7.06 0.78 22.60
N LEU A 418 -7.26 -0.18 23.52
CA LEU A 418 -8.08 -1.36 23.23
C LEU A 418 -9.52 -0.98 22.88
N ASP A 419 -10.12 -0.04 23.62
CA ASP A 419 -11.46 0.45 23.31
C ASP A 419 -11.50 1.11 21.91
N GLN A 420 -10.46 1.86 21.53
CA GLN A 420 -10.30 2.47 20.19
C GLN A 420 -10.11 1.40 19.11
N MET A 421 -9.32 0.34 19.35
CA MET A 421 -9.14 -0.80 18.44
C MET A 421 -10.49 -1.51 18.20
N VAL A 422 -11.22 -1.85 19.26
CA VAL A 422 -12.55 -2.49 19.18
C VAL A 422 -13.52 -1.60 18.42
N ALA A 423 -13.55 -0.30 18.69
CA ALA A 423 -14.45 0.63 18.01
C ALA A 423 -14.12 0.75 16.51
N SER A 424 -12.84 0.86 16.15
CA SER A 424 -12.39 0.95 14.75
C SER A 424 -12.73 -0.31 13.97
N SER A 425 -12.52 -1.50 14.56
CA SER A 425 -12.77 -2.79 13.92
C SER A 425 -14.26 -3.14 13.75
N ASN A 426 -15.18 -2.33 14.29
CA ASN A 426 -16.64 -2.53 14.20
C ASN A 426 -17.35 -1.44 13.40
N LYS A 427 -16.64 -0.54 12.73
CA LYS A 427 -17.26 0.44 11.83
C LYS A 427 -17.92 -0.25 10.64
N ASP A 428 -19.14 0.16 10.28
CA ASP A 428 -19.90 -0.42 9.13
C ASP A 428 -19.40 0.17 7.80
N GLU A 429 -18.16 -0.18 7.45
CA GLU A 429 -17.49 0.23 6.21
C GLU A 429 -16.65 -0.92 5.66
N TYR A 430 -16.26 -0.90 4.40
CA TYR A 430 -15.33 -1.86 3.74
C TYR A 430 -15.66 -3.34 3.97
N GLY A 431 -16.96 -3.68 4.06
CA GLY A 431 -17.42 -5.05 4.24
C GLY A 431 -17.34 -5.59 5.67
N ILE A 432 -16.90 -4.80 6.66
CA ILE A 432 -16.76 -5.21 8.08
C ILE A 432 -18.07 -5.75 8.64
N ARG A 433 -19.22 -5.09 8.36
CA ARG A 433 -20.54 -5.57 8.79
C ARG A 433 -20.80 -7.02 8.39
N TYR A 434 -20.50 -7.37 7.14
CA TYR A 434 -20.69 -8.73 6.63
C TYR A 434 -19.68 -9.70 7.24
N TYR A 435 -18.44 -9.27 7.38
CA TYR A 435 -17.38 -10.04 8.02
C TYR A 435 -17.75 -10.40 9.47
N ARG A 436 -18.23 -9.45 10.28
CA ARG A 436 -18.67 -9.70 11.67
C ARG A 436 -19.85 -10.66 11.76
N GLN A 437 -20.75 -10.64 10.78
CA GLN A 437 -21.94 -11.50 10.75
C GLN A 437 -21.68 -12.91 10.20
N ARG A 438 -20.73 -13.04 9.26
CA ARG A 438 -20.55 -14.24 8.44
C ARG A 438 -19.16 -14.86 8.53
N TYR A 439 -18.22 -14.24 9.23
CA TYR A 439 -16.80 -14.59 9.26
C TYR A 439 -16.17 -14.67 7.86
N VAL A 440 -16.63 -13.86 6.93
CA VAL A 440 -16.11 -13.71 5.57
C VAL A 440 -16.67 -12.41 4.98
N VAL A 441 -15.89 -11.74 4.16
CA VAL A 441 -16.34 -10.65 3.30
C VAL A 441 -16.86 -11.26 2.01
N PRO A 442 -18.17 -11.19 1.71
CA PRO A 442 -18.73 -11.77 0.47
C PRO A 442 -18.32 -10.93 -0.74
N ALA A 443 -17.87 -11.59 -1.81
CA ALA A 443 -17.38 -10.92 -3.02
C ALA A 443 -18.46 -10.10 -3.74
N GLU A 444 -19.74 -10.46 -3.62
CA GLU A 444 -20.87 -9.72 -4.17
C GLU A 444 -21.23 -8.46 -3.34
N LYS A 445 -20.65 -8.27 -2.16
CA LYS A 445 -20.92 -7.13 -1.27
C LYS A 445 -19.77 -6.15 -1.21
N GLU A 446 -18.54 -6.63 -1.33
CA GLU A 446 -17.35 -5.81 -1.20
C GLU A 446 -16.22 -6.35 -2.11
N HIS A 447 -15.50 -5.45 -2.75
CA HIS A 447 -14.31 -5.81 -3.52
C HIS A 447 -13.14 -6.15 -2.58
N GLU A 448 -12.08 -6.75 -3.14
CA GLU A 448 -10.92 -7.24 -2.38
C GLU A 448 -11.30 -8.19 -1.24
N SER A 449 -12.38 -8.93 -1.46
CA SER A 449 -13.07 -9.72 -0.43
C SER A 449 -12.17 -10.77 0.22
N VAL A 450 -11.29 -11.41 -0.54
CA VAL A 450 -10.35 -12.42 -0.01
C VAL A 450 -9.30 -11.71 0.84
N SER A 451 -8.63 -10.70 0.30
CA SER A 451 -7.59 -9.95 1.01
C SER A 451 -8.13 -9.34 2.30
N LYS A 452 -9.31 -8.66 2.24
CA LYS A 452 -9.98 -8.09 3.42
C LYS A 452 -10.32 -9.14 4.48
N THR A 453 -10.81 -10.32 4.08
CA THR A 453 -11.10 -11.39 5.04
C THR A 453 -9.83 -11.85 5.76
N LEU A 454 -8.73 -11.99 5.04
CA LEU A 454 -7.45 -12.46 5.57
C LEU A 454 -6.81 -11.40 6.51
N GLU A 455 -6.75 -10.15 6.06
CA GLU A 455 -6.17 -9.04 6.84
C GLU A 455 -6.98 -8.79 8.11
N TYR A 456 -8.32 -8.71 8.03
CA TYR A 456 -9.18 -8.56 9.22
C TYR A 456 -9.00 -9.70 10.22
N ALA A 457 -8.78 -10.94 9.74
CA ALA A 457 -8.54 -12.06 10.64
C ALA A 457 -7.23 -11.92 11.42
N PHE A 458 -6.18 -11.41 10.78
CA PHE A 458 -4.92 -11.12 11.45
C PHE A 458 -5.01 -9.93 12.41
N ASP A 459 -5.64 -8.84 11.99
CA ASP A 459 -5.87 -7.66 12.82
C ASP A 459 -6.68 -7.99 14.07
N ASP A 460 -7.71 -8.84 13.93
CA ASP A 460 -8.51 -9.33 15.05
C ASP A 460 -7.70 -10.18 16.04
N TRP A 461 -6.76 -10.99 15.54
CA TRP A 461 -5.82 -11.69 16.42
C TRP A 461 -4.99 -10.71 17.24
N CYS A 462 -4.54 -9.61 16.63
CA CYS A 462 -3.80 -8.55 17.33
C CYS A 462 -4.65 -7.88 18.42
N ILE A 463 -5.94 -7.62 18.18
CA ILE A 463 -6.88 -7.11 19.21
C ILE A 463 -6.98 -8.12 20.37
N ALA A 464 -7.09 -9.41 20.05
CA ALA A 464 -7.14 -10.46 21.08
C ALA A 464 -5.85 -10.50 21.92
N VAL A 465 -4.68 -10.29 21.31
CA VAL A 465 -3.39 -10.20 22.01
C VAL A 465 -3.39 -9.06 23.03
N VAL A 466 -3.83 -7.85 22.64
CA VAL A 466 -3.91 -6.68 23.53
C VAL A 466 -4.94 -6.91 24.65
N ALA A 467 -6.09 -7.51 24.35
CA ALA A 467 -7.10 -7.85 25.35
C ALA A 467 -6.58 -8.88 26.36
N ASN A 468 -5.85 -9.91 25.89
CA ASN A 468 -5.24 -10.91 26.77
C ASN A 468 -4.17 -10.30 27.68
N TYR A 469 -3.34 -9.38 27.17
CA TYR A 469 -2.37 -8.63 27.97
C TYR A 469 -3.06 -7.92 29.16
N LEU A 470 -4.15 -7.20 28.88
CA LEU A 470 -4.92 -6.51 29.94
C LEU A 470 -5.59 -7.49 30.90
N HIS A 471 -6.13 -8.61 30.42
CA HIS A 471 -6.70 -9.64 31.28
C HIS A 471 -5.65 -10.20 32.24
N VAL A 472 -4.49 -10.58 31.75
CA VAL A 472 -3.38 -11.09 32.56
C VAL A 472 -2.89 -10.04 33.59
N LYS A 473 -2.81 -8.77 33.19
CA LYS A 473 -2.31 -7.66 34.03
C LYS A 473 -3.32 -7.24 35.09
N THR A 474 -4.63 -7.29 34.82
CA THR A 474 -5.66 -6.73 35.69
C THR A 474 -6.56 -7.78 36.37
N GLY A 475 -6.68 -8.97 35.82
CA GLY A 475 -7.64 -10.00 36.22
C GLY A 475 -9.10 -9.68 35.89
N ASP A 476 -9.37 -8.63 35.07
CA ASP A 476 -10.74 -8.24 34.69
C ASP A 476 -11.27 -9.14 33.58
N GLU A 477 -12.40 -9.82 33.89
CA GLU A 477 -13.08 -10.75 32.97
C GLU A 477 -13.65 -10.09 31.71
N LYS A 478 -13.82 -8.78 31.67
CA LYS A 478 -14.25 -8.08 30.45
C LYS A 478 -13.23 -8.26 29.32
N TYR A 479 -11.94 -8.23 29.66
CA TYR A 479 -10.87 -8.40 28.68
C TYR A 479 -10.74 -9.85 28.19
N ALA A 480 -10.99 -10.83 29.07
CA ALA A 480 -11.05 -12.24 28.69
C ALA A 480 -12.16 -12.49 27.64
N LYS A 481 -13.32 -11.84 27.78
CA LYS A 481 -14.42 -11.94 26.83
C LYS A 481 -14.06 -11.32 25.49
N ILE A 482 -13.44 -10.15 25.48
CA ILE A 482 -12.96 -9.49 24.25
C ILE A 482 -11.93 -10.40 23.57
N CYS A 483 -10.94 -10.91 24.31
CA CYS A 483 -9.95 -11.84 23.77
C CYS A 483 -10.61 -13.06 23.12
N GLN A 484 -11.55 -13.71 23.79
CA GLN A 484 -12.25 -14.88 23.26
C GLN A 484 -13.06 -14.57 21.99
N GLU A 485 -13.72 -13.43 21.94
CA GLU A 485 -14.49 -12.99 20.78
C GLU A 485 -13.58 -12.75 19.56
N TYR A 486 -12.51 -11.97 19.74
CA TYR A 486 -11.60 -11.62 18.66
C TYR A 486 -10.72 -12.80 18.22
N MET A 487 -10.31 -13.69 19.12
CA MET A 487 -9.70 -14.97 18.74
C MET A 487 -10.60 -15.80 17.83
N LYS A 488 -11.92 -15.78 18.04
CA LYS A 488 -12.85 -16.46 17.15
C LYS A 488 -12.92 -15.81 15.76
N TYR A 489 -12.91 -14.48 15.69
CA TYR A 489 -12.84 -13.77 14.40
C TYR A 489 -11.54 -14.05 13.66
N SER A 490 -10.42 -14.20 14.36
CA SER A 490 -9.12 -14.48 13.73
C SER A 490 -9.07 -15.79 12.94
N ALA A 491 -9.98 -16.75 13.20
CA ALA A 491 -10.10 -17.98 12.43
C ALA A 491 -10.89 -17.83 11.11
N SER A 492 -11.39 -16.64 10.79
CA SER A 492 -12.23 -16.37 9.62
C SER A 492 -11.56 -16.69 8.28
N TYR A 493 -10.21 -16.65 8.22
CA TYR A 493 -9.43 -16.99 7.03
C TYR A 493 -9.76 -18.39 6.47
N VAL A 494 -10.19 -19.33 7.33
CA VAL A 494 -10.61 -20.69 6.96
C VAL A 494 -11.78 -20.68 5.96
N ASN A 495 -12.64 -19.65 6.01
CA ASN A 495 -13.82 -19.57 5.15
C ASN A 495 -13.52 -19.16 3.70
N VAL A 496 -12.34 -18.62 3.40
CA VAL A 496 -11.90 -18.32 2.03
C VAL A 496 -10.91 -19.35 1.49
N PHE A 497 -10.52 -20.35 2.26
CA PHE A 497 -9.68 -21.46 1.82
C PHE A 497 -10.50 -22.49 1.04
N ASP A 498 -10.15 -22.73 -0.22
CA ASP A 498 -10.77 -23.77 -1.05
C ASP A 498 -9.94 -25.07 -0.98
N PRO A 499 -10.45 -26.14 -0.37
CA PRO A 499 -9.71 -27.40 -0.22
C PRO A 499 -9.45 -28.13 -1.54
N GLU A 500 -10.24 -27.87 -2.60
CA GLU A 500 -10.03 -28.49 -3.92
C GLU A 500 -8.78 -27.92 -4.60
N THR A 501 -8.58 -26.60 -4.53
CA THR A 501 -7.44 -25.94 -5.19
C THR A 501 -6.26 -25.70 -4.26
N GLY A 502 -6.47 -25.77 -2.94
CA GLY A 502 -5.49 -25.38 -1.93
C GLY A 502 -5.13 -23.89 -2.00
N CYS A 503 -6.08 -23.06 -2.39
CA CYS A 503 -5.89 -21.61 -2.55
C CYS A 503 -6.93 -20.84 -1.75
N MET A 504 -6.60 -19.59 -1.36
CA MET A 504 -7.59 -18.64 -0.90
C MET A 504 -8.39 -18.13 -2.10
N ARG A 505 -9.71 -18.38 -2.10
CA ARG A 505 -10.60 -18.19 -3.25
C ARG A 505 -11.82 -17.35 -2.87
N PRO A 506 -12.30 -16.46 -3.74
CA PRO A 506 -13.48 -15.63 -3.44
C PRO A 506 -14.76 -16.45 -3.44
N MET A 507 -15.68 -16.06 -2.56
CA MET A 507 -17.04 -16.60 -2.48
C MET A 507 -18.05 -15.54 -2.93
N VAL A 508 -18.91 -15.92 -3.86
CA VAL A 508 -20.06 -15.13 -4.32
C VAL A 508 -21.33 -15.83 -3.85
N SER A 509 -22.11 -15.14 -3.01
CA SER A 509 -23.36 -15.69 -2.46
C SER A 509 -23.19 -17.11 -1.89
N GLY A 510 -22.10 -17.34 -1.16
CA GLY A 510 -21.81 -18.62 -0.51
C GLY A 510 -21.37 -19.76 -1.43
N ALA A 511 -21.09 -19.50 -2.70
CA ALA A 511 -20.49 -20.43 -3.64
C ALA A 511 -19.12 -19.97 -4.10
N TRP A 512 -18.21 -20.90 -4.43
CA TRP A 512 -16.89 -20.55 -4.98
C TRP A 512 -17.03 -19.88 -6.35
N LEU A 513 -16.34 -18.74 -6.53
CA LEU A 513 -16.30 -18.04 -7.82
C LEU A 513 -15.76 -18.95 -8.94
N LYS A 514 -16.47 -19.02 -10.04
CA LYS A 514 -16.10 -19.75 -11.27
C LYS A 514 -16.20 -18.86 -12.49
N PRO A 515 -15.26 -19.00 -13.50
CA PRO A 515 -14.04 -19.81 -13.46
C PRO A 515 -13.01 -19.26 -12.49
N PHE A 516 -12.01 -20.06 -12.08
CA PHE A 516 -10.94 -19.65 -11.18
C PHE A 516 -9.56 -20.04 -11.76
N ASP A 517 -8.66 -19.06 -11.84
CA ASP A 517 -7.23 -19.26 -12.11
C ASP A 517 -6.45 -18.51 -11.03
N PRO A 518 -5.61 -19.17 -10.24
CA PRO A 518 -4.89 -18.51 -9.14
C PRO A 518 -3.87 -17.46 -9.58
N ARG A 519 -3.55 -17.37 -10.90
CA ARG A 519 -2.68 -16.33 -11.48
C ARG A 519 -3.44 -15.06 -11.89
N GLU A 520 -4.76 -15.07 -11.79
CA GLU A 520 -5.59 -13.96 -12.25
C GLU A 520 -5.53 -12.79 -11.25
N VAL A 521 -5.02 -11.65 -11.72
CA VAL A 521 -5.08 -10.38 -11.02
C VAL A 521 -6.47 -9.79 -11.26
N ASN A 522 -7.27 -9.72 -10.21
CA ASN A 522 -8.67 -9.29 -10.30
C ASN A 522 -9.09 -8.47 -9.05
N ASN A 523 -10.38 -8.11 -8.97
CA ASN A 523 -10.88 -7.24 -7.91
C ASN A 523 -11.14 -7.94 -6.56
N HIS A 524 -10.72 -9.19 -6.38
CA HIS A 524 -10.90 -9.92 -5.13
C HIS A 524 -9.64 -9.96 -4.26
N TYR A 525 -8.49 -9.55 -4.84
CA TYR A 525 -7.20 -9.48 -4.17
C TYR A 525 -6.65 -8.06 -4.31
N THR A 526 -6.14 -7.52 -3.23
CA THR A 526 -5.49 -6.20 -3.22
C THR A 526 -4.14 -6.32 -3.88
N GLU A 527 -3.96 -5.64 -5.02
CA GLU A 527 -2.70 -5.56 -5.77
C GLU A 527 -2.00 -6.91 -6.01
N ALA A 528 -2.78 -7.98 -6.10
CA ALA A 528 -2.26 -9.34 -6.08
C ALA A 528 -3.15 -10.31 -6.86
N ASN A 529 -2.77 -11.56 -6.81
CA ASN A 529 -3.58 -12.70 -7.19
C ASN A 529 -3.68 -13.73 -6.05
N SER A 530 -4.37 -14.84 -6.29
CA SER A 530 -4.57 -15.86 -5.28
C SER A 530 -3.26 -16.50 -4.79
N TRP A 531 -2.23 -16.61 -5.64
CA TRP A 531 -0.95 -17.17 -5.21
C TRP A 531 -0.31 -16.38 -4.07
N GLN A 532 -0.26 -15.05 -4.20
CA GLN A 532 0.39 -14.16 -3.23
C GLN A 532 -0.37 -14.11 -1.90
N TYR A 533 -1.72 -14.16 -1.93
CA TYR A 533 -2.52 -14.12 -0.71
C TYR A 533 -2.81 -15.51 -0.09
N SER A 534 -2.55 -16.62 -0.81
CA SER A 534 -2.88 -17.96 -0.29
C SER A 534 -2.08 -18.37 0.94
N PHE A 535 -1.04 -17.61 1.31
CA PHE A 535 -0.22 -17.89 2.49
C PHE A 535 -0.41 -16.86 3.62
N PHE A 536 -1.36 -15.93 3.49
CA PHE A 536 -1.56 -14.89 4.49
C PHE A 536 -2.45 -15.36 5.65
N ALA A 537 -1.85 -16.11 6.57
CA ALA A 537 -2.38 -16.43 7.89
C ALA A 537 -1.20 -16.48 8.89
N PRO A 538 -0.46 -15.36 9.08
CA PRO A 538 0.79 -15.40 9.87
C PRO A 538 0.54 -15.73 11.35
N HIS A 539 -0.64 -15.46 11.88
CA HIS A 539 -1.06 -15.74 13.24
C HIS A 539 -1.46 -17.21 13.49
N ASP A 540 -1.65 -17.99 12.43
CA ASP A 540 -2.06 -19.40 12.51
C ASP A 540 -1.46 -20.25 11.37
N VAL A 541 -0.13 -20.23 11.25
CA VAL A 541 0.60 -21.03 10.26
C VAL A 541 0.33 -22.52 10.45
N SER A 542 0.19 -22.98 11.70
CA SER A 542 -0.10 -24.41 12.02
C SER A 542 -1.47 -24.83 11.49
N GLY A 543 -2.52 -24.04 11.75
CA GLY A 543 -3.86 -24.32 11.23
C GLY A 543 -3.92 -24.25 9.70
N HIS A 544 -3.19 -23.33 9.09
CA HIS A 544 -3.10 -23.24 7.63
C HIS A 544 -2.37 -24.46 7.02
N MET A 545 -1.31 -24.97 7.67
CA MET A 545 -0.66 -26.22 7.28
C MET A 545 -1.61 -27.42 7.34
N GLU A 546 -2.43 -27.52 8.39
CA GLU A 546 -3.43 -28.58 8.51
C GLU A 546 -4.46 -28.53 7.39
N LEU A 547 -4.94 -27.32 7.01
CA LEU A 547 -5.87 -27.13 5.89
C LEU A 547 -5.30 -27.61 4.55
N LEU A 548 -3.98 -27.45 4.34
CA LEU A 548 -3.26 -27.89 3.14
C LEU A 548 -2.87 -29.37 3.17
N GLY A 549 -3.12 -30.10 4.27
CA GLY A 549 -2.83 -31.52 4.40
C GLY A 549 -1.48 -31.85 5.05
N GLY A 550 -0.94 -30.90 5.83
CA GLY A 550 0.26 -31.09 6.65
C GLY A 550 1.55 -30.52 6.02
N GLU A 551 2.65 -30.70 6.74
CA GLU A 551 3.94 -30.05 6.49
C GLU A 551 4.49 -30.26 5.07
N GLU A 552 4.43 -31.49 4.54
CA GLU A 552 4.96 -31.80 3.21
C GLU A 552 4.13 -31.17 2.10
N ALA A 553 2.78 -31.19 2.21
CA ALA A 553 1.89 -30.58 1.24
C ALA A 553 2.03 -29.03 1.28
N TYR A 554 2.20 -28.45 2.47
CA TYR A 554 2.45 -27.03 2.66
C TYR A 554 3.75 -26.58 1.98
N CYS A 555 4.85 -27.29 2.23
CA CYS A 555 6.13 -27.00 1.56
C CYS A 555 6.03 -27.17 0.03
N ALA A 556 5.35 -28.21 -0.46
CA ALA A 556 5.17 -28.44 -1.89
C ALA A 556 4.34 -27.30 -2.54
N LYS A 557 3.36 -26.73 -1.82
CA LYS A 557 2.59 -25.59 -2.30
C LYS A 557 3.45 -24.32 -2.37
N ILE A 558 4.33 -24.06 -1.38
CA ILE A 558 5.28 -22.94 -1.41
C ILE A 558 6.31 -23.14 -2.54
N ASP A 559 6.86 -24.37 -2.71
CA ASP A 559 7.76 -24.69 -3.83
C ASP A 559 7.08 -24.44 -5.19
N SER A 560 5.78 -24.74 -5.29
CA SER A 560 4.98 -24.45 -6.49
C SER A 560 4.85 -22.94 -6.75
N LEU A 561 4.67 -22.11 -5.73
CA LEU A 561 4.65 -20.66 -5.85
C LEU A 561 5.96 -20.14 -6.46
N PHE A 562 7.11 -20.53 -5.90
CA PHE A 562 8.43 -20.08 -6.36
C PHE A 562 8.85 -20.63 -7.73
N SER A 563 8.30 -21.78 -8.16
CA SER A 563 8.63 -22.42 -9.43
C SER A 563 7.60 -22.24 -10.54
N ALA A 564 6.44 -21.65 -10.24
CA ALA A 564 5.40 -21.36 -11.22
C ALA A 564 5.90 -20.38 -12.30
N SER A 565 5.19 -20.32 -13.44
CA SER A 565 5.45 -19.27 -14.43
C SER A 565 5.18 -17.89 -13.82
N SER A 566 6.10 -16.95 -14.00
CA SER A 566 5.93 -15.54 -13.57
C SER A 566 4.86 -14.78 -14.38
N LYS A 567 4.26 -15.41 -15.41
CA LYS A 567 3.23 -14.77 -16.22
C LYS A 567 1.91 -14.74 -15.45
N THR A 568 1.44 -13.56 -15.11
CA THR A 568 0.12 -13.29 -14.54
C THR A 568 -0.97 -13.33 -15.62
N LYS A 569 -2.23 -13.36 -15.21
CA LYS A 569 -3.42 -13.22 -16.05
C LYS A 569 -4.29 -12.08 -15.50
N GLY A 570 -5.32 -11.73 -16.25
CA GLY A 570 -6.26 -10.70 -15.83
C GLY A 570 -5.76 -9.28 -16.11
N ARG A 571 -6.04 -8.35 -15.21
CA ARG A 571 -5.58 -6.95 -15.33
C ARG A 571 -4.08 -6.82 -15.08
N THR A 572 -3.48 -5.77 -15.61
CA THR A 572 -2.12 -5.37 -15.22
C THR A 572 -2.17 -4.66 -13.87
N GLN A 573 -1.28 -5.01 -12.97
CA GLN A 573 -1.06 -4.36 -11.69
C GLN A 573 0.42 -3.95 -11.61
N VAL A 574 0.67 -2.67 -11.45
CA VAL A 574 2.03 -2.09 -11.52
C VAL A 574 2.90 -2.52 -10.34
N ASP A 575 2.29 -2.79 -9.17
CA ASP A 575 2.99 -3.18 -7.95
C ASP A 575 3.48 -4.63 -7.95
N ILE A 576 2.96 -5.48 -8.86
CA ILE A 576 3.41 -6.88 -8.97
C ILE A 576 4.76 -6.92 -9.71
N THR A 577 5.84 -6.68 -8.99
CA THR A 577 7.23 -6.64 -9.48
C THR A 577 8.11 -7.61 -8.70
N GLY A 578 9.39 -7.75 -9.09
CA GLY A 578 10.34 -8.62 -8.40
C GLY A 578 9.93 -10.10 -8.38
N LEU A 579 9.33 -10.60 -9.46
CA LEU A 579 8.74 -11.94 -9.51
C LEU A 579 9.80 -13.06 -9.53
N ILE A 580 9.68 -13.99 -8.56
CA ILE A 580 10.33 -15.32 -8.56
C ILE A 580 9.20 -16.36 -8.58
N GLY A 581 8.90 -16.92 -9.75
CA GLY A 581 7.65 -17.64 -9.96
C GLY A 581 6.44 -16.73 -9.81
N GLN A 582 5.52 -17.03 -8.89
CA GLN A 582 4.39 -16.17 -8.51
C GLN A 582 4.63 -15.42 -7.17
N TYR A 583 5.80 -15.60 -6.55
CA TYR A 583 6.24 -14.74 -5.44
C TYR A 583 6.60 -13.36 -6.01
N ALA A 584 5.96 -12.32 -5.51
CA ALA A 584 6.20 -10.93 -5.93
C ALA A 584 6.87 -10.18 -4.79
N HIS A 585 8.20 -9.99 -4.86
CA HIS A 585 8.92 -9.31 -3.78
C HIS A 585 8.61 -7.82 -3.71
N GLY A 586 8.30 -7.20 -4.84
CA GLY A 586 7.93 -5.79 -4.92
C GLY A 586 6.55 -5.46 -4.36
N ASN A 587 5.84 -6.41 -3.72
CA ASN A 587 4.57 -6.14 -3.05
C ASN A 587 4.41 -6.96 -1.76
N GLU A 588 3.83 -6.38 -0.74
CA GLU A 588 3.83 -6.79 0.66
C GLU A 588 3.20 -8.15 0.97
N PRO A 589 2.13 -8.61 0.31
CA PRO A 589 1.53 -9.92 0.62
C PRO A 589 2.50 -11.09 0.55
N SER A 590 3.60 -10.95 -0.20
CA SER A 590 4.63 -11.99 -0.36
C SER A 590 5.71 -12.00 0.73
N HIS A 591 5.94 -10.91 1.44
CA HIS A 591 7.15 -10.66 2.25
C HIS A 591 7.46 -11.73 3.31
N HIS A 592 6.45 -12.36 3.91
CA HIS A 592 6.63 -13.39 4.95
C HIS A 592 6.81 -14.81 4.39
N ILE A 593 6.46 -15.06 3.11
CA ILE A 593 6.28 -16.43 2.58
C ILE A 593 7.58 -17.25 2.61
N ALA A 594 8.74 -16.64 2.30
CA ALA A 594 10.02 -17.33 2.30
C ALA A 594 10.42 -17.92 3.67
N TYR A 595 9.86 -17.40 4.76
CA TYR A 595 10.14 -17.84 6.13
C TYR A 595 9.26 -18.99 6.60
N LEU A 596 8.14 -19.25 5.93
CA LEU A 596 7.15 -20.26 6.31
C LEU A 596 7.69 -21.69 6.24
N TYR A 597 8.73 -21.95 5.44
CA TYR A 597 9.41 -23.24 5.44
C TYR A 597 9.99 -23.63 6.80
N THR A 598 10.42 -22.67 7.62
CA THR A 598 10.94 -22.93 8.97
C THR A 598 9.85 -23.49 9.88
N TYR A 599 8.62 -23.01 9.80
CA TYR A 599 7.47 -23.57 10.53
C TYR A 599 7.17 -25.01 10.10
N ALA A 600 7.35 -25.32 8.83
CA ALA A 600 7.09 -26.63 8.24
C ALA A 600 8.32 -27.58 8.28
N GLY A 601 9.34 -27.27 9.08
CA GLY A 601 10.50 -28.13 9.30
C GLY A 601 11.49 -28.24 8.13
N LYS A 602 11.48 -27.26 7.21
CA LYS A 602 12.47 -27.14 6.12
C LYS A 602 13.24 -25.81 6.18
N PRO A 603 13.90 -25.46 7.31
CA PRO A 603 14.56 -24.17 7.47
C PRO A 603 15.61 -23.87 6.39
N TRP A 604 16.25 -24.91 5.84
CA TRP A 604 17.21 -24.73 4.73
C TRP A 604 16.58 -24.10 3.48
N ARG A 605 15.28 -24.31 3.22
CA ARG A 605 14.56 -23.65 2.12
C ARG A 605 14.38 -22.16 2.40
N THR A 606 14.07 -21.78 3.66
CA THR A 606 14.10 -20.37 4.08
C THR A 606 15.44 -19.73 3.74
N TYR A 607 16.57 -20.36 4.11
CA TYR A 607 17.89 -19.81 3.83
C TYR A 607 18.19 -19.68 2.32
N GLU A 608 17.70 -20.63 1.50
CA GLU A 608 17.84 -20.59 0.06
C GLU A 608 17.08 -19.44 -0.56
N MET A 609 15.79 -19.30 -0.23
CA MET A 609 14.90 -18.30 -0.83
C MET A 609 15.23 -16.88 -0.36
N VAL A 610 15.45 -16.68 0.94
CA VAL A 610 15.84 -15.36 1.47
C VAL A 610 17.16 -14.90 0.85
N ARG A 611 18.13 -15.80 0.71
CA ARG A 611 19.43 -15.47 0.07
C ARG A 611 19.24 -15.10 -1.41
N GLU A 612 18.41 -15.84 -2.15
CA GLU A 612 18.09 -15.55 -3.55
C GLU A 612 17.43 -14.18 -3.69
N ILE A 613 16.45 -13.87 -2.86
CA ILE A 613 15.76 -12.56 -2.85
C ILE A 613 16.77 -11.43 -2.59
N ILE A 614 17.59 -11.55 -1.53
CA ILE A 614 18.60 -10.54 -1.20
C ILE A 614 19.58 -10.30 -2.38
N GLU A 615 20.04 -11.36 -3.03
CA GLU A 615 21.06 -11.28 -4.08
C GLU A 615 20.50 -10.83 -5.44
N THR A 616 19.20 -10.97 -5.69
CA THR A 616 18.58 -10.67 -7.00
C THR A 616 17.69 -9.43 -7.02
N GLN A 617 17.18 -8.99 -5.85
CA GLN A 617 16.19 -7.91 -5.78
C GLN A 617 16.73 -6.60 -5.20
N TYR A 618 17.98 -6.59 -4.69
CA TYR A 618 18.59 -5.42 -4.06
C TYR A 618 20.01 -5.16 -4.60
N THR A 619 20.27 -3.90 -4.97
CA THR A 619 21.60 -3.44 -5.39
C THR A 619 21.92 -2.04 -4.87
N ASP A 620 23.14 -1.54 -5.06
CA ASP A 620 23.56 -0.17 -4.72
C ASP A 620 23.37 0.84 -5.88
N LYS A 621 22.54 0.48 -6.89
CA LYS A 621 22.28 1.27 -8.10
C LYS A 621 20.96 2.06 -7.99
N PRO A 622 20.70 3.04 -8.87
CA PRO A 622 19.42 3.76 -8.89
C PRO A 622 18.20 2.84 -9.05
N ASP A 623 18.31 1.76 -9.85
CA ASP A 623 17.29 0.71 -10.00
C ASP A 623 17.42 -0.40 -8.95
N GLY A 624 18.02 -0.10 -7.80
CA GLY A 624 18.38 -1.08 -6.77
C GLY A 624 17.26 -1.60 -5.90
N LEU A 625 16.00 -1.21 -6.14
CA LEU A 625 14.79 -1.75 -5.54
C LEU A 625 13.89 -2.29 -6.65
N CYS A 626 13.35 -3.49 -6.46
CA CYS A 626 12.54 -4.15 -7.50
C CYS A 626 11.08 -3.65 -7.57
N GLY A 627 10.64 -2.81 -6.65
CA GLY A 627 9.31 -2.19 -6.55
C GLY A 627 9.34 -1.01 -5.60
N ASN A 628 8.17 -0.47 -5.28
CA ASN A 628 8.00 0.60 -4.29
C ASN A 628 8.74 0.26 -3.00
N ASP A 629 9.43 1.24 -2.40
CA ASP A 629 10.02 1.08 -1.08
C ASP A 629 8.98 1.04 0.05
N ASP A 630 7.78 1.54 -0.23
CA ASP A 630 6.60 1.61 0.63
C ASP A 630 6.93 2.13 2.03
N CYS A 631 7.34 3.42 2.03
CA CYS A 631 7.71 4.15 3.25
C CYS A 631 8.78 3.44 4.08
N GLY A 632 9.71 2.71 3.43
CA GLY A 632 10.80 2.00 4.11
C GLY A 632 10.52 0.51 4.41
N GLN A 633 9.35 -0.02 4.03
CA GLN A 633 9.00 -1.42 4.32
C GLN A 633 9.90 -2.41 3.56
N MET A 634 10.12 -2.23 2.25
CA MET A 634 11.01 -3.09 1.48
C MET A 634 12.45 -3.03 2.00
N SER A 635 12.90 -1.82 2.34
CA SER A 635 14.22 -1.58 2.95
C SER A 635 14.35 -2.25 4.33
N ALA A 636 13.33 -2.20 5.18
CA ALA A 636 13.31 -2.87 6.48
C ALA A 636 13.33 -4.40 6.35
N TRP A 637 12.63 -4.96 5.35
CA TRP A 637 12.72 -6.38 5.01
C TRP A 637 14.16 -6.80 4.72
N TYR A 638 14.86 -6.00 3.89
CA TYR A 638 16.26 -6.25 3.57
C TYR A 638 17.15 -6.16 4.82
N VAL A 639 17.00 -5.10 5.63
CA VAL A 639 17.82 -4.90 6.85
C VAL A 639 17.71 -6.09 7.79
N LEU A 640 16.48 -6.49 8.15
CA LEU A 640 16.23 -7.62 9.06
C LEU A 640 16.72 -8.96 8.47
N SER A 641 16.44 -9.21 7.20
CA SER A 641 16.87 -10.44 6.50
C SER A 641 18.38 -10.51 6.39
N ALA A 642 19.05 -9.40 6.09
CA ALA A 642 20.50 -9.30 5.96
C ALA A 642 21.25 -9.57 7.27
N ILE A 643 20.67 -9.18 8.41
CA ILE A 643 21.25 -9.45 9.74
C ILE A 643 20.87 -10.83 10.30
N GLY A 644 19.93 -11.54 9.65
CA GLY A 644 19.63 -12.94 9.93
C GLY A 644 18.42 -13.21 10.84
N ILE A 645 17.49 -12.25 11.00
CA ILE A 645 16.26 -12.39 11.78
C ILE A 645 15.07 -11.80 11.01
N TYR A 646 13.84 -12.33 11.22
CA TYR A 646 12.63 -11.78 10.58
C TYR A 646 11.36 -12.02 11.41
N PRO A 647 10.50 -11.00 11.63
CA PRO A 647 9.24 -11.10 12.35
C PRO A 647 8.13 -11.57 11.40
N VAL A 648 7.83 -12.86 11.36
CA VAL A 648 6.74 -13.40 10.51
C VAL A 648 5.37 -12.97 11.00
N THR A 649 5.22 -12.81 12.32
CA THR A 649 3.94 -12.52 12.98
C THR A 649 4.11 -11.32 13.91
N PRO A 650 4.03 -10.07 13.38
CA PRO A 650 3.98 -8.89 14.25
C PRO A 650 2.84 -8.99 15.29
N GLY A 651 3.10 -8.60 16.53
CA GLY A 651 2.25 -8.92 17.68
C GLY A 651 2.68 -10.20 18.44
N SER A 652 3.68 -10.93 17.90
CA SER A 652 4.44 -11.97 18.60
C SER A 652 5.85 -11.45 18.98
N VAL A 653 6.49 -12.09 19.93
CA VAL A 653 7.86 -11.77 20.32
C VAL A 653 8.92 -12.49 19.50
N ASP A 654 8.53 -13.37 18.56
CA ASP A 654 9.40 -14.28 17.84
C ASP A 654 10.01 -13.64 16.58
N PHE A 655 11.30 -13.93 16.35
CA PHE A 655 12.02 -13.63 15.10
C PHE A 655 12.58 -14.93 14.53
N VAL A 656 12.15 -15.31 13.34
CA VAL A 656 12.68 -16.50 12.62
C VAL A 656 14.12 -16.26 12.21
N LEU A 657 14.98 -17.26 12.43
CA LEU A 657 16.39 -17.21 12.03
C LEU A 657 16.55 -17.52 10.54
N THR A 658 17.40 -16.72 9.88
CA THR A 658 17.93 -17.00 8.55
C THR A 658 19.45 -16.80 8.53
N SER A 659 20.13 -17.19 7.46
CA SER A 659 21.58 -17.05 7.38
C SER A 659 21.96 -15.59 7.10
N PRO A 660 22.62 -14.88 8.04
CA PRO A 660 23.05 -13.51 7.83
C PRO A 660 24.04 -13.39 6.67
N ILE A 661 24.00 -12.25 5.97
CA ILE A 661 24.98 -11.98 4.90
C ILE A 661 26.25 -11.32 5.43
N PHE A 662 26.20 -10.79 6.65
CA PHE A 662 27.32 -10.18 7.35
C PHE A 662 27.91 -11.12 8.42
N LYS A 663 29.23 -11.08 8.59
CA LYS A 663 29.90 -11.92 9.59
C LYS A 663 29.77 -11.42 11.01
N ASN A 664 29.65 -10.11 11.18
CA ASN A 664 29.50 -9.47 12.47
C ASN A 664 28.48 -8.34 12.35
N VAL A 665 27.45 -8.42 13.15
CA VAL A 665 26.42 -7.39 13.31
C VAL A 665 26.39 -6.97 14.76
N VAL A 666 26.33 -5.67 15.02
CA VAL A 666 26.14 -5.12 16.36
C VAL A 666 24.88 -4.27 16.35
N ILE A 667 23.89 -4.66 17.13
CA ILE A 667 22.68 -3.85 17.37
C ILE A 667 22.90 -3.07 18.67
N ASN A 668 22.94 -1.76 18.57
CA ASN A 668 23.06 -0.85 19.71
C ASN A 668 21.67 -0.50 20.21
N LEU A 669 21.30 -1.05 21.36
CA LEU A 669 19.98 -0.85 21.97
C LEU A 669 19.90 0.50 22.71
N GLU A 670 18.72 1.08 22.81
CA GLU A 670 18.50 2.39 23.46
C GLU A 670 18.78 2.37 24.97
N ASN A 671 18.74 1.19 25.61
CA ASN A 671 19.17 1.02 26.99
C ASN A 671 20.70 1.00 27.20
N GLY A 672 21.48 1.27 26.16
CA GLY A 672 22.94 1.31 26.17
C GLY A 672 23.64 -0.07 26.08
N LYS A 673 22.88 -1.14 25.96
CA LYS A 673 23.42 -2.50 25.77
C LYS A 673 23.61 -2.81 24.29
N GLN A 674 24.34 -3.89 23.99
CA GLN A 674 24.59 -4.35 22.62
C GLN A 674 24.15 -5.80 22.47
N PHE A 675 23.50 -6.10 21.32
CA PHE A 675 23.25 -7.47 20.90
C PHE A 675 24.10 -7.77 19.66
N HIS A 676 24.89 -8.81 19.73
CA HIS A 676 25.84 -9.22 18.69
C HIS A 676 25.31 -10.42 17.93
N ILE A 677 25.30 -10.35 16.57
CA ILE A 677 25.06 -11.51 15.71
C ILE A 677 26.36 -11.79 14.97
N LYS A 678 26.90 -13.01 15.12
CA LYS A 678 28.14 -13.45 14.52
C LYS A 678 27.92 -14.67 13.64
N SER A 679 28.60 -14.70 12.46
CA SER A 679 28.62 -15.87 11.60
C SER A 679 30.00 -16.07 10.97
N ASP A 680 30.30 -17.31 10.58
CA ASP A 680 31.57 -17.65 9.91
C ASP A 680 31.50 -17.59 8.38
N GLY A 681 30.31 -17.36 7.83
CA GLY A 681 30.02 -17.25 6.39
C GLY A 681 29.71 -18.59 5.75
N GLY A 682 28.54 -18.69 5.18
CA GLY A 682 27.94 -19.86 4.53
C GLY A 682 26.50 -19.58 4.16
N LYS A 683 25.77 -20.62 3.80
CA LYS A 683 24.36 -20.49 3.39
C LYS A 683 23.39 -21.15 4.38
N TYR A 684 23.82 -22.23 5.05
CA TYR A 684 22.93 -23.05 5.86
C TYR A 684 23.38 -23.03 7.32
N ILE A 685 22.52 -22.63 8.24
CA ILE A 685 22.80 -22.70 9.67
C ILE A 685 23.03 -24.16 10.06
N SER A 686 24.16 -24.45 10.69
CA SER A 686 24.52 -25.78 11.18
C SER A 686 24.43 -25.91 12.68
N SER A 687 24.76 -24.85 13.40
CA SER A 687 24.60 -24.77 14.86
C SER A 687 24.42 -23.30 15.28
N VAL A 688 23.79 -23.11 16.44
CA VAL A 688 23.60 -21.79 17.03
C VAL A 688 23.99 -21.85 18.51
N THR A 689 24.64 -20.80 18.99
CA THR A 689 24.78 -20.54 20.42
C THR A 689 24.18 -19.16 20.75
N LEU A 690 23.43 -19.10 21.86
CA LEU A 690 22.89 -17.86 22.41
C LEU A 690 23.54 -17.63 23.78
N ASN A 691 24.25 -16.52 23.94
CA ASN A 691 24.98 -16.18 25.15
C ASN A 691 25.93 -17.33 25.63
N GLY A 692 26.63 -17.97 24.67
CA GLY A 692 27.57 -19.06 24.91
C GLY A 692 26.92 -20.42 25.22
N GLN A 693 25.61 -20.53 25.22
CA GLN A 693 24.88 -21.79 25.41
C GLN A 693 24.35 -22.33 24.09
N LYS A 694 24.36 -23.65 23.91
CA LYS A 694 23.78 -24.30 22.74
C LYS A 694 22.30 -23.93 22.62
N TYR A 695 21.91 -23.55 21.39
CA TYR A 695 20.57 -23.12 21.07
C TYR A 695 20.07 -23.88 19.84
N ASP A 696 18.99 -24.63 19.97
CA ASP A 696 18.50 -25.55 18.93
C ASP A 696 17.27 -25.05 18.20
N LYS A 697 16.72 -23.86 18.58
CA LYS A 697 15.51 -23.31 17.95
C LYS A 697 15.83 -22.55 16.66
N GLY A 698 14.92 -22.62 15.69
CA GLY A 698 14.95 -21.88 14.42
C GLY A 698 14.45 -20.43 14.54
N TYR A 699 14.32 -19.91 15.74
CA TYR A 699 13.89 -18.55 16.05
C TYR A 699 14.48 -18.06 17.36
N ILE A 700 14.53 -16.76 17.59
CA ILE A 700 14.82 -16.12 18.86
C ILE A 700 13.64 -15.22 19.23
N THR A 701 13.59 -14.83 20.51
CA THR A 701 12.54 -13.91 21.00
C THR A 701 13.08 -12.51 21.25
N PHE A 702 12.19 -11.52 21.35
CA PHE A 702 12.59 -10.17 21.77
C PHE A 702 13.26 -10.17 23.16
N ASP A 703 12.84 -11.07 24.05
CA ASP A 703 13.48 -11.23 25.36
C ASP A 703 14.95 -11.65 25.27
N ASP A 704 15.33 -12.39 24.22
CA ASP A 704 16.73 -12.78 23.97
C ASP A 704 17.60 -11.60 23.49
N ILE A 705 16.96 -10.52 22.96
CA ILE A 705 17.63 -9.33 22.37
C ILE A 705 17.68 -8.17 23.38
N LYS A 706 16.59 -7.87 24.08
CA LYS A 706 16.35 -6.61 24.81
C LYS A 706 17.40 -6.27 25.88
N ASP A 707 18.04 -7.28 26.45
CA ASP A 707 19.06 -7.12 27.50
C ASP A 707 20.49 -7.17 26.97
N GLY A 708 20.66 -7.16 25.65
CA GLY A 708 21.94 -7.38 24.98
C GLY A 708 22.34 -8.85 25.01
N GLY A 709 23.50 -9.17 24.44
CA GLY A 709 24.00 -10.55 24.40
C GLY A 709 24.67 -10.90 23.08
N GLU A 710 24.79 -12.19 22.81
CA GLU A 710 25.47 -12.70 21.63
C GLU A 710 24.75 -13.92 21.04
N LEU A 711 24.46 -13.85 19.74
CA LEU A 711 23.98 -14.94 18.90
C LEU A 711 25.07 -15.33 17.90
N VAL A 712 25.60 -16.54 18.02
CA VAL A 712 26.64 -17.07 17.11
C VAL A 712 26.01 -18.16 16.25
N MET A 713 26.09 -18.00 14.95
CA MET A 713 25.60 -18.94 13.94
C MET A 713 26.76 -19.53 13.16
N ASP A 714 27.04 -20.81 13.33
CA ASP A 714 27.94 -21.53 12.45
C ASP A 714 27.24 -21.91 11.15
N LEU A 715 27.79 -21.53 10.01
CA LEU A 715 27.18 -21.73 8.71
C LEU A 715 27.91 -22.79 7.87
N SER A 716 27.15 -23.68 7.24
CA SER A 716 27.64 -24.68 6.29
C SER A 716 27.43 -24.23 4.84
N LYS A 717 28.24 -24.75 3.93
CA LYS A 717 27.99 -24.67 2.47
C LYS A 717 26.97 -25.69 1.98
N SER A 718 26.69 -26.72 2.76
CA SER A 718 25.75 -27.79 2.45
C SER A 718 24.59 -27.76 3.42
N LYS A 719 23.41 -28.19 2.95
CA LYS A 719 22.22 -28.37 3.75
C LYS A 719 22.48 -29.10 5.08
N THR A 720 21.81 -28.68 6.13
CA THR A 720 21.91 -29.20 7.50
C THR A 720 20.53 -29.58 8.04
N ASP A 721 20.49 -30.25 9.18
CA ASP A 721 19.27 -30.62 9.91
C ASP A 721 19.02 -29.70 11.10
N PHE A 722 19.61 -28.50 11.15
CA PHE A 722 19.37 -27.52 12.22
C PHE A 722 17.90 -27.10 12.24
N ALA A 723 17.29 -27.09 13.43
CA ALA A 723 15.91 -26.67 13.72
C ALA A 723 14.80 -27.43 12.94
N VAL A 724 15.08 -28.64 12.44
CA VAL A 724 14.09 -29.49 11.74
C VAL A 724 13.07 -30.10 12.72
N ALA A 725 13.49 -30.44 13.94
CA ALA A 725 12.65 -31.09 14.92
C ALA A 725 11.48 -30.17 15.37
N PRO A 726 10.25 -30.70 15.53
CA PRO A 726 9.07 -29.88 15.83
C PRO A 726 9.22 -28.93 17.01
N GLN A 727 9.87 -29.36 18.10
CA GLN A 727 10.11 -28.54 19.30
C GLN A 727 11.10 -27.37 19.08
N CYS A 728 11.80 -27.37 17.94
CA CYS A 728 12.79 -26.34 17.60
C CYS A 728 12.22 -25.27 16.64
N ARG A 729 10.97 -25.43 16.18
CA ARG A 729 10.33 -24.55 15.22
C ARG A 729 9.58 -23.43 15.91
N PRO A 730 9.37 -22.28 15.28
CA PRO A 730 8.43 -21.27 15.78
C PRO A 730 7.02 -21.83 15.82
N ILE A 731 6.21 -21.34 16.74
CA ILE A 731 4.82 -21.77 16.92
C ILE A 731 3.91 -20.57 16.64
N SER A 732 2.90 -20.79 15.81
CA SER A 732 1.77 -19.89 15.74
C SER A 732 0.50 -20.69 16.09
N SER A 733 -0.32 -20.13 16.99
CA SER A 733 -1.53 -20.81 17.46
C SER A 733 -2.75 -19.96 17.19
N GLY A 734 -3.62 -20.45 16.30
CA GLY A 734 -4.93 -19.88 16.06
C GLY A 734 -6.00 -20.40 17.02
N TYR A 735 -7.23 -19.97 16.80
CA TYR A 735 -8.41 -20.36 17.59
C TYR A 735 -8.82 -21.81 17.28
N GLN A 736 -8.81 -22.63 18.32
CA GLN A 736 -9.22 -24.02 18.21
C GLN A 736 -10.75 -24.17 18.27
N GLY A 737 -11.26 -25.08 17.43
CA GLY A 737 -12.69 -25.41 17.42
C GLY A 737 -13.58 -24.43 16.65
N PHE A 738 -12.99 -23.69 15.69
CA PHE A 738 -13.77 -22.89 14.74
C PHE A 738 -14.64 -23.78 13.86
N ILE A 739 -15.92 -23.39 13.67
CA ILE A 739 -16.85 -24.10 12.79
C ILE A 739 -16.92 -23.35 11.48
N ARG A 740 -16.27 -23.92 10.47
CA ARG A 740 -16.26 -23.39 9.11
C ARG A 740 -17.68 -23.26 8.54
N ASN A 741 -17.91 -22.25 7.72
CA ASN A 741 -19.13 -22.08 6.95
C ASN A 741 -19.29 -23.21 5.90
N PRO A 742 -20.51 -23.69 5.64
CA PRO A 742 -20.76 -24.53 4.46
C PRO A 742 -20.70 -23.66 3.20
N TRP A 743 -20.50 -24.29 2.05
CA TRP A 743 -20.59 -23.62 0.75
C TRP A 743 -21.52 -24.38 -0.19
N PHE A 744 -22.08 -23.64 -1.15
CA PHE A 744 -22.95 -24.22 -2.17
C PHE A 744 -22.15 -24.61 -3.41
N GLU A 745 -22.48 -25.77 -3.99
CA GLU A 745 -21.93 -26.25 -5.23
C GLU A 745 -23.06 -26.24 -6.28
N MET A 746 -22.93 -25.37 -7.26
CA MET A 746 -23.86 -25.16 -8.37
C MET A 746 -23.11 -24.60 -9.58
N GLU A 747 -23.68 -24.75 -10.78
CA GLU A 747 -23.05 -24.26 -12.02
C GLU A 747 -23.19 -22.73 -12.20
N SER A 748 -24.32 -22.17 -11.80
CA SER A 748 -24.67 -20.76 -11.96
C SER A 748 -25.72 -20.35 -10.89
N ASP A 749 -25.96 -19.06 -10.75
CA ASP A 749 -27.06 -18.49 -9.96
C ASP A 749 -28.33 -18.23 -10.79
N ILE A 750 -28.25 -18.45 -12.13
CA ILE A 750 -29.40 -18.35 -13.06
C ILE A 750 -29.64 -19.67 -13.78
N PHE A 751 -30.91 -20.00 -14.08
CA PHE A 751 -31.26 -21.25 -14.74
C PHE A 751 -32.58 -21.16 -15.54
N ASP A 752 -32.74 -22.03 -16.55
CA ASP A 752 -33.94 -22.09 -17.40
C ASP A 752 -35.05 -22.97 -16.82
N THR A 753 -34.76 -24.24 -16.54
CA THR A 753 -35.77 -25.23 -16.14
C THR A 753 -35.65 -25.67 -14.70
N SER A 754 -34.45 -26.04 -14.28
CA SER A 754 -34.14 -26.45 -12.91
C SER A 754 -32.65 -26.27 -12.64
N MET A 755 -32.31 -26.05 -11.37
CA MET A 755 -30.96 -25.96 -10.87
C MET A 755 -30.72 -27.04 -9.83
N GLU A 756 -29.68 -27.83 -9.99
CA GLU A 756 -29.22 -28.78 -8.98
C GLU A 756 -28.26 -28.10 -8.04
N ILE A 757 -28.43 -28.27 -6.73
CA ILE A 757 -27.65 -27.66 -5.67
C ILE A 757 -27.13 -28.73 -4.73
N SER A 758 -25.82 -28.77 -4.52
CA SER A 758 -25.16 -29.51 -3.45
C SER A 758 -24.64 -28.55 -2.38
N ILE A 759 -24.40 -29.07 -1.19
CA ILE A 759 -23.86 -28.27 -0.07
C ILE A 759 -22.72 -29.07 0.56
N ALA A 760 -21.55 -28.44 0.72
CA ALA A 760 -20.36 -29.06 1.26
C ALA A 760 -19.76 -28.23 2.43
N GLY A 761 -18.71 -28.73 3.09
CA GLY A 761 -17.94 -28.02 4.10
C GLY A 761 -18.15 -28.46 5.55
N ALA A 762 -18.96 -29.47 5.81
CA ALA A 762 -19.04 -29.99 7.17
C ALA A 762 -17.78 -30.82 7.51
N PRO A 763 -17.13 -30.59 8.67
CA PRO A 763 -16.10 -31.46 9.18
C PRO A 763 -16.69 -32.83 9.58
N GLU A 764 -15.85 -33.84 9.78
CA GLU A 764 -16.25 -35.16 10.21
C GLU A 764 -17.09 -35.11 11.48
N GLY A 765 -18.20 -35.82 11.53
CA GLY A 765 -19.16 -35.85 12.68
C GLY A 765 -20.16 -34.69 12.70
N ALA A 766 -19.95 -33.63 11.96
CA ALA A 766 -20.89 -32.49 11.89
C ALA A 766 -21.95 -32.71 10.79
N LYS A 767 -23.08 -31.98 10.92
CA LYS A 767 -24.20 -32.04 9.99
C LYS A 767 -24.38 -30.69 9.28
N ILE A 768 -24.75 -30.74 8.00
CA ILE A 768 -25.22 -29.56 7.29
C ILE A 768 -26.74 -29.47 7.45
N MET A 769 -27.22 -28.33 7.91
CA MET A 769 -28.63 -28.03 8.03
C MET A 769 -29.02 -26.99 6.97
N TYR A 770 -30.08 -27.25 6.19
CA TYR A 770 -30.48 -26.33 5.12
C TYR A 770 -32.01 -26.16 5.04
N LYS A 771 -32.42 -25.10 4.34
CA LYS A 771 -33.80 -24.84 3.94
C LYS A 771 -33.89 -24.09 2.63
N VAL A 772 -34.99 -24.20 1.93
CA VAL A 772 -35.28 -23.58 0.65
C VAL A 772 -36.55 -22.76 0.76
N GLU A 773 -36.50 -21.48 0.39
CA GLU A 773 -37.65 -20.56 0.38
C GLU A 773 -37.85 -19.98 -1.03
N SER A 774 -39.11 -20.02 -1.54
CA SER A 774 -39.40 -19.43 -2.84
C SER A 774 -39.36 -17.89 -2.78
N LEU A 775 -38.67 -17.30 -3.74
CA LEU A 775 -38.66 -15.85 -3.97
C LEU A 775 -39.88 -15.42 -4.78
N ARG A 776 -40.33 -14.18 -4.59
CA ARG A 776 -41.35 -13.56 -5.42
C ARG A 776 -40.76 -13.16 -6.78
N GLN A 777 -41.61 -12.98 -7.77
CA GLN A 777 -41.15 -12.52 -9.10
C GLN A 777 -40.46 -11.15 -8.97
N GLY A 778 -39.23 -11.02 -9.51
CA GLY A 778 -38.42 -9.81 -9.43
C GLY A 778 -37.78 -9.53 -8.06
N GLU A 779 -37.92 -10.44 -7.10
CA GLU A 779 -37.27 -10.32 -5.78
C GLU A 779 -35.85 -10.87 -5.88
N THR A 780 -34.84 -10.07 -5.53
CA THR A 780 -33.44 -10.46 -5.54
C THR A 780 -32.81 -10.33 -4.15
N LEU A 781 -31.80 -11.14 -3.84
CA LEU A 781 -31.12 -11.11 -2.54
C LEU A 781 -30.44 -9.76 -2.30
N GLU A 782 -29.91 -9.14 -3.34
CA GLU A 782 -29.18 -7.87 -3.27
C GLU A 782 -30.09 -6.70 -2.88
N ARG A 783 -31.36 -6.74 -3.32
CA ARG A 783 -32.38 -5.69 -3.06
C ARG A 783 -33.31 -6.01 -1.89
N MET A 784 -33.10 -7.17 -1.26
CA MET A 784 -33.96 -7.61 -0.15
C MET A 784 -33.66 -6.81 1.11
N SER A 785 -34.68 -6.24 1.73
CA SER A 785 -34.53 -5.58 3.02
C SER A 785 -34.26 -6.57 4.15
N ASP A 786 -33.52 -6.14 5.19
CA ASP A 786 -33.26 -6.97 6.37
C ASP A 786 -34.56 -7.53 7.00
N LYS A 787 -35.62 -6.72 7.01
CA LYS A 787 -36.96 -7.15 7.49
C LYS A 787 -37.49 -8.32 6.65
N ARG A 788 -37.38 -8.23 5.32
CA ARG A 788 -37.87 -9.28 4.42
C ARG A 788 -37.04 -10.56 4.52
N LEU A 789 -35.71 -10.40 4.66
CA LEU A 789 -34.82 -11.52 4.90
C LEU A 789 -35.16 -12.23 6.23
N ALA A 790 -35.38 -11.47 7.31
CA ALA A 790 -35.80 -12.02 8.59
C ALA A 790 -37.18 -12.73 8.51
N GLU A 791 -38.13 -12.21 7.73
CA GLU A 791 -39.41 -12.87 7.47
C GLU A 791 -39.25 -14.24 6.77
N LEU A 792 -38.32 -14.34 5.80
CA LEU A 792 -37.99 -15.59 5.12
C LEU A 792 -37.25 -16.54 6.08
N GLU A 793 -36.38 -16.02 6.91
CA GLU A 793 -35.66 -16.81 7.92
C GLU A 793 -36.59 -17.41 8.97
N ALA A 794 -37.64 -16.70 9.36
CA ALA A 794 -38.65 -17.18 10.32
C ALA A 794 -39.56 -18.26 9.72
N LYS A 795 -39.60 -18.39 8.37
CA LYS A 795 -40.41 -19.41 7.69
C LYS A 795 -39.65 -20.75 7.57
N GLY A 796 -40.42 -21.83 7.51
CA GLY A 796 -39.87 -23.18 7.31
C GLY A 796 -39.02 -23.68 8.47
N LYS A 797 -38.52 -24.90 8.33
CA LYS A 797 -37.60 -25.54 9.26
C LYS A 797 -36.37 -25.97 8.52
N PHE A 798 -35.20 -25.84 9.16
CA PHE A 798 -33.97 -26.43 8.66
C PHE A 798 -34.08 -27.95 8.76
N VAL A 799 -33.68 -28.66 7.70
CA VAL A 799 -33.58 -30.11 7.63
C VAL A 799 -32.12 -30.50 7.36
N GLU A 800 -31.76 -31.74 7.73
CA GLU A 800 -30.42 -32.26 7.49
C GLU A 800 -30.21 -32.50 5.97
N PHE A 801 -29.08 -32.01 5.45
CA PHE A 801 -28.64 -32.23 4.08
C PHE A 801 -28.01 -33.63 3.95
N THR A 802 -28.55 -34.49 3.07
CA THR A 802 -28.04 -35.84 2.83
C THR A 802 -27.67 -36.10 1.38
N GLU A 803 -28.27 -35.38 0.44
CA GLU A 803 -28.02 -35.51 -1.00
C GLU A 803 -28.40 -34.23 -1.75
N SER A 804 -27.85 -34.05 -2.95
CA SER A 804 -28.18 -32.90 -3.83
C SER A 804 -29.67 -32.83 -4.10
N PHE A 805 -30.18 -31.62 -4.26
CA PHE A 805 -31.60 -31.37 -4.53
C PHE A 805 -31.78 -30.39 -5.69
N SER A 806 -32.93 -30.44 -6.34
CA SER A 806 -33.25 -29.61 -7.50
C SER A 806 -34.28 -28.54 -7.16
N VAL A 807 -34.03 -27.28 -7.57
CA VAL A 807 -35.00 -26.18 -7.51
C VAL A 807 -35.54 -25.88 -8.91
N LYS A 808 -36.83 -25.51 -9.01
CA LYS A 808 -37.53 -25.21 -10.27
C LYS A 808 -38.12 -23.79 -10.32
N LYS A 809 -37.93 -23.00 -9.27
CA LYS A 809 -38.38 -21.63 -9.12
C LYS A 809 -37.26 -20.78 -8.52
N SER A 810 -37.28 -19.49 -8.74
CA SER A 810 -36.38 -18.58 -8.03
C SER A 810 -36.49 -18.82 -6.53
N SER A 811 -35.38 -19.11 -5.88
CA SER A 811 -35.34 -19.62 -4.50
C SER A 811 -34.17 -19.01 -3.74
N LEU A 812 -34.39 -18.76 -2.44
CA LEU A 812 -33.35 -18.49 -1.45
C LEU A 812 -33.04 -19.82 -0.74
N VAL A 813 -31.78 -20.21 -0.76
CA VAL A 813 -31.26 -21.36 -0.02
C VAL A 813 -30.42 -20.86 1.13
N SER A 814 -30.71 -21.35 2.33
CA SER A 814 -29.98 -21.03 3.57
C SER A 814 -29.40 -22.29 4.17
N ALA A 815 -28.13 -22.27 4.61
CA ALA A 815 -27.48 -23.42 5.22
C ALA A 815 -26.53 -23.00 6.36
N TYR A 816 -26.31 -23.92 7.31
CA TYR A 816 -25.29 -23.82 8.35
C TYR A 816 -24.76 -25.21 8.72
N VAL A 817 -23.54 -25.25 9.28
CA VAL A 817 -22.96 -26.46 9.88
C VAL A 817 -23.37 -26.54 11.34
N LEU A 818 -23.85 -27.71 11.77
CA LEU A 818 -24.16 -28.06 13.18
C LEU A 818 -23.12 -29.07 13.65
N ALA A 819 -22.28 -28.66 14.60
CA ALA A 819 -21.30 -29.54 15.22
C ALA A 819 -21.96 -30.52 16.21
N GLU A 820 -21.27 -31.60 16.58
CA GLU A 820 -21.75 -32.60 17.53
C GLU A 820 -22.05 -32.04 18.92
N ASP A 821 -21.32 -31.05 19.36
CA ASP A 821 -21.48 -30.35 20.64
C ASP A 821 -22.64 -29.31 20.65
N GLY A 822 -23.36 -29.19 19.52
CA GLY A 822 -24.49 -28.28 19.38
C GLY A 822 -24.13 -26.86 18.96
N ARG A 823 -22.85 -26.50 18.83
CA ARG A 823 -22.43 -25.23 18.24
C ARG A 823 -22.74 -25.20 16.74
N ARG A 824 -22.89 -24.01 16.19
CA ARG A 824 -23.21 -23.86 14.75
C ARG A 824 -22.37 -22.76 14.10
N SER A 825 -22.15 -22.90 12.80
CA SER A 825 -21.63 -21.83 11.98
C SER A 825 -22.68 -20.73 11.77
N PRO A 826 -22.30 -19.54 11.27
CA PRO A 826 -23.24 -18.59 10.68
C PRO A 826 -24.09 -19.24 9.58
N ILE A 827 -25.25 -18.62 9.32
CA ILE A 827 -26.10 -19.03 8.19
C ILE A 827 -25.55 -18.42 6.91
N VAL A 828 -25.11 -19.26 5.99
CA VAL A 828 -24.73 -18.87 4.62
C VAL A 828 -25.96 -18.94 3.72
N ARG A 829 -26.05 -18.04 2.73
CA ARG A 829 -27.20 -17.93 1.83
C ARG A 829 -26.76 -17.81 0.39
N THR A 830 -27.52 -18.46 -0.49
CA THR A 830 -27.46 -18.22 -1.93
C THR A 830 -28.87 -18.01 -2.48
N ALA A 831 -28.98 -17.23 -3.53
CA ALA A 831 -30.22 -17.10 -4.28
C ALA A 831 -29.99 -17.59 -5.70
N VAL A 832 -30.93 -18.40 -6.21
CA VAL A 832 -30.91 -18.87 -7.59
C VAL A 832 -32.16 -18.38 -8.31
N TYR A 833 -31.99 -17.88 -9.53
CA TYR A 833 -33.03 -17.16 -10.25
C TYR A 833 -33.43 -17.91 -11.52
N LYS A 834 -34.72 -18.20 -11.63
CA LYS A 834 -35.26 -18.78 -12.87
C LYS A 834 -35.44 -17.69 -13.89
N LEU A 835 -34.80 -17.84 -15.05
CA LEU A 835 -34.95 -16.93 -16.16
C LEU A 835 -36.36 -16.97 -16.75
N LYS A 836 -36.79 -15.83 -17.28
CA LYS A 836 -38.01 -15.77 -18.10
C LYS A 836 -37.69 -16.40 -19.48
N ASP A 837 -38.59 -17.26 -19.93
CA ASP A 837 -38.49 -17.92 -21.24
C ASP A 837 -39.25 -17.12 -22.31
N ASP A 838 -39.02 -15.79 -22.33
CA ASP A 838 -39.78 -14.86 -23.18
C ASP A 838 -38.91 -14.12 -24.21
N MET A 839 -37.59 -14.21 -24.09
CA MET A 839 -36.64 -13.64 -25.06
C MET A 839 -35.28 -14.35 -25.02
N ASP A 840 -34.52 -14.20 -26.08
CA ASP A 840 -33.12 -14.57 -26.18
C ASP A 840 -32.25 -13.36 -26.55
N ILE A 841 -30.93 -13.45 -26.30
CA ILE A 841 -29.97 -12.40 -26.62
C ILE A 841 -28.74 -13.00 -27.33
N ARG A 842 -28.23 -12.26 -28.32
CA ARG A 842 -26.88 -12.47 -28.86
C ARG A 842 -26.14 -11.14 -28.90
N THR A 843 -24.86 -11.15 -28.56
CA THR A 843 -23.96 -9.99 -28.69
C THR A 843 -23.09 -10.12 -29.94
N GLU A 844 -22.86 -9.02 -30.65
CA GLU A 844 -21.97 -8.96 -31.81
C GLU A 844 -20.55 -8.49 -31.43
N CYS A 845 -20.29 -8.31 -30.14
CA CYS A 845 -19.03 -7.90 -29.53
C CYS A 845 -18.64 -8.85 -28.41
N VAL A 846 -17.36 -8.86 -28.02
CA VAL A 846 -16.80 -9.73 -27.00
C VAL A 846 -16.53 -8.92 -25.73
N TYR A 847 -17.06 -9.35 -24.60
CA TYR A 847 -16.78 -8.74 -23.30
C TYR A 847 -15.41 -9.17 -22.77
N ASN A 848 -14.83 -8.34 -21.90
CA ASN A 848 -13.65 -8.71 -21.13
C ASN A 848 -14.02 -9.88 -20.16
N PRO A 849 -13.26 -11.00 -20.15
CA PRO A 849 -13.59 -12.17 -19.31
C PRO A 849 -13.72 -11.87 -17.81
N GLN A 850 -13.04 -10.86 -17.30
CA GLN A 850 -13.15 -10.43 -15.89
C GLN A 850 -14.49 -9.76 -15.57
N TYR A 851 -15.15 -9.18 -16.58
CA TYR A 851 -16.40 -8.43 -16.45
C TYR A 851 -17.48 -9.11 -17.31
N ASN A 852 -17.93 -10.29 -16.90
CA ASN A 852 -18.78 -11.17 -17.71
C ASN A 852 -20.25 -11.18 -17.31
N ALA A 853 -20.61 -10.68 -16.09
CA ALA A 853 -21.98 -10.63 -15.55
C ALA A 853 -22.86 -11.80 -15.99
N ARG A 854 -22.45 -13.04 -15.69
CA ARG A 854 -23.17 -14.29 -16.03
C ARG A 854 -23.31 -14.59 -17.53
N GLY A 855 -22.48 -13.99 -18.38
CA GLY A 855 -22.49 -14.16 -19.83
C GLY A 855 -23.63 -13.38 -20.53
N ALA A 856 -23.86 -13.66 -21.82
CA ALA A 856 -24.80 -12.86 -22.61
C ALA A 856 -26.21 -12.81 -22.01
N ARG A 857 -26.71 -13.90 -21.44
CA ARG A 857 -28.03 -13.96 -20.80
C ARG A 857 -28.14 -13.15 -19.50
N GLY A 858 -27.01 -12.81 -18.87
CA GLY A 858 -26.95 -11.87 -17.75
C GLY A 858 -27.40 -10.46 -18.09
N LEU A 859 -27.52 -10.12 -19.39
CA LEU A 859 -28.06 -8.83 -19.84
C LEU A 859 -29.59 -8.81 -19.96
N ILE A 860 -30.28 -9.92 -19.69
CA ILE A 860 -31.75 -10.08 -19.73
C ILE A 860 -32.29 -10.90 -18.56
N ASP A 861 -31.53 -11.00 -17.47
CA ASP A 861 -31.89 -11.84 -16.32
C ASP A 861 -32.69 -11.07 -15.25
N GLY A 862 -32.81 -9.77 -15.37
CA GLY A 862 -33.50 -8.88 -14.44
C GLY A 862 -32.66 -8.52 -13.21
N LEU A 863 -31.36 -8.89 -13.19
CA LEU A 863 -30.44 -8.57 -12.11
C LEU A 863 -29.60 -7.35 -12.48
N ARG A 864 -29.57 -6.35 -11.60
CA ARG A 864 -28.89 -5.08 -11.87
C ARG A 864 -27.50 -5.04 -11.19
N GLY A 865 -26.55 -4.39 -11.85
CA GLY A 865 -25.25 -4.05 -11.28
C GLY A 865 -25.37 -3.01 -10.16
N SER A 866 -24.44 -3.03 -9.21
CA SER A 866 -24.35 -2.05 -8.14
C SER A 866 -23.42 -0.89 -8.51
N VAL A 867 -23.48 0.22 -7.76
CA VAL A 867 -22.49 1.31 -7.87
C VAL A 867 -21.07 0.83 -7.58
N ASN A 868 -20.87 -0.19 -6.74
CA ASN A 868 -19.59 -0.86 -6.58
C ASN A 868 -19.42 -1.90 -7.70
N TRP A 869 -19.09 -1.44 -8.91
CA TRP A 869 -18.96 -2.30 -10.10
C TRP A 869 -17.92 -3.42 -9.95
N LYS A 870 -16.97 -3.27 -9.02
CA LYS A 870 -15.92 -4.26 -8.72
C LYS A 870 -16.48 -5.54 -8.09
N THR A 871 -17.69 -5.50 -7.54
CA THR A 871 -18.36 -6.68 -6.95
C THR A 871 -19.06 -7.58 -7.98
N GLY A 872 -18.99 -7.23 -9.27
CA GLY A 872 -19.64 -7.98 -10.36
C GLY A 872 -20.95 -7.34 -10.82
N GLY A 873 -21.74 -8.09 -11.61
CA GLY A 873 -23.05 -7.63 -12.13
C GLY A 873 -22.96 -6.73 -13.37
N TRP A 874 -21.76 -6.49 -13.91
CA TRP A 874 -21.52 -5.67 -15.10
C TRP A 874 -20.79 -6.47 -16.19
N GLN A 875 -21.16 -6.25 -17.45
CA GLN A 875 -20.35 -6.68 -18.60
C GLN A 875 -19.52 -5.52 -19.12
N GLY A 876 -18.21 -5.74 -19.27
CA GLY A 876 -17.26 -4.72 -19.71
C GLY A 876 -16.78 -4.92 -21.14
N TYR A 877 -16.90 -3.88 -21.98
CA TYR A 877 -16.49 -3.87 -23.39
C TYR A 877 -15.49 -2.75 -23.63
N GLN A 878 -14.24 -3.10 -23.95
CA GLN A 878 -13.17 -2.12 -24.14
C GLN A 878 -12.92 -1.84 -25.62
N ASN A 879 -12.78 -0.56 -25.97
CA ASN A 879 -12.41 -0.11 -27.33
C ASN A 879 -13.35 -0.60 -28.44
N THR A 880 -14.61 -0.87 -28.13
CA THR A 880 -15.62 -1.32 -29.09
C THR A 880 -17.00 -0.78 -28.73
N ASP A 881 -17.83 -0.51 -29.73
CA ASP A 881 -19.26 -0.29 -29.50
C ASP A 881 -19.89 -1.57 -28.94
N PHE A 882 -20.83 -1.43 -28.02
CA PHE A 882 -21.64 -2.57 -27.59
C PHE A 882 -22.80 -2.75 -28.55
N ILE A 883 -22.97 -3.97 -29.08
CA ILE A 883 -24.04 -4.32 -30.01
C ILE A 883 -24.69 -5.63 -29.56
N ALA A 884 -25.99 -5.60 -29.31
CA ALA A 884 -26.77 -6.78 -28.95
C ALA A 884 -28.07 -6.85 -29.76
N VAL A 885 -28.54 -8.09 -29.98
CA VAL A 885 -29.83 -8.37 -30.60
C VAL A 885 -30.65 -9.24 -29.69
N LEU A 886 -31.83 -8.77 -29.31
CA LEU A 886 -32.86 -9.52 -28.59
C LEU A 886 -33.77 -10.23 -29.59
N ASP A 887 -34.02 -11.52 -29.43
CA ASP A 887 -35.11 -12.27 -30.08
C ASP A 887 -36.28 -12.37 -29.09
N LEU A 888 -37.37 -11.74 -29.39
CA LEU A 888 -38.58 -11.69 -28.54
C LEU A 888 -39.44 -12.97 -28.64
N ARG A 889 -38.97 -13.98 -29.33
CA ARG A 889 -39.68 -15.27 -29.59
C ARG A 889 -41.08 -15.11 -30.14
N GLY A 890 -41.42 -13.94 -30.66
CA GLY A 890 -42.70 -13.62 -31.26
C GLY A 890 -42.88 -12.14 -31.47
N GLU A 891 -43.94 -11.74 -32.24
CA GLU A 891 -44.24 -10.35 -32.41
C GLU A 891 -44.81 -9.71 -31.13
N ARG A 892 -44.20 -8.61 -30.69
CA ARG A 892 -44.69 -7.81 -29.55
C ARG A 892 -44.91 -6.36 -30.00
N ARG A 893 -45.72 -5.64 -29.23
CA ARG A 893 -45.89 -4.17 -29.34
C ARG A 893 -45.09 -3.56 -28.19
N LEU A 894 -44.06 -2.80 -28.54
CA LEU A 894 -43.13 -2.19 -27.60
C LEU A 894 -43.27 -0.69 -27.62
N SER A 895 -43.23 -0.04 -26.47
CA SER A 895 -43.24 1.42 -26.32
C SER A 895 -42.07 1.94 -25.48
N THR A 896 -41.34 1.02 -24.81
CA THR A 896 -40.20 1.36 -23.98
C THR A 896 -39.01 0.48 -24.36
N PHE A 897 -37.83 1.07 -24.50
CA PHE A 897 -36.55 0.42 -24.74
C PHE A 897 -35.56 0.98 -23.72
N GLY A 898 -34.89 0.11 -22.97
CA GLY A 898 -34.00 0.55 -21.91
C GLY A 898 -32.73 -0.31 -21.81
N SER A 899 -31.64 0.32 -21.34
CA SER A 899 -30.39 -0.35 -20.98
C SER A 899 -29.65 0.45 -19.91
N GLY A 900 -28.99 -0.26 -18.97
CA GLY A 900 -28.34 0.36 -17.84
C GLY A 900 -26.82 0.36 -17.94
N TYR A 901 -26.17 1.48 -17.55
CA TYR A 901 -24.72 1.70 -17.69
C TYR A 901 -24.11 2.28 -16.42
N CYS A 902 -22.77 2.06 -16.29
CA CYS A 902 -21.95 2.59 -15.20
C CYS A 902 -20.86 3.51 -15.75
N GLN A 903 -20.56 4.60 -15.01
CA GLN A 903 -19.38 5.43 -15.19
C GLN A 903 -18.52 5.40 -13.93
N ASP A 904 -17.23 5.13 -14.11
CA ASP A 904 -16.13 5.41 -13.19
C ASP A 904 -14.94 5.86 -14.04
N ALA A 905 -14.85 7.16 -14.28
CA ALA A 905 -13.83 7.71 -15.18
C ALA A 905 -12.41 7.39 -14.67
N ARG A 906 -12.16 7.33 -13.34
CA ARG A 906 -10.85 6.93 -12.77
C ARG A 906 -10.42 5.54 -13.23
N SER A 907 -11.38 4.64 -13.41
CA SER A 907 -11.15 3.24 -13.84
C SER A 907 -11.36 3.03 -15.35
N TRP A 908 -11.32 4.10 -16.13
CA TRP A 908 -11.47 4.09 -17.60
C TRP A 908 -12.85 3.61 -18.08
N ILE A 909 -13.88 3.71 -17.25
CA ILE A 909 -15.25 3.33 -17.54
C ILE A 909 -16.07 4.60 -17.79
N TRP A 910 -16.65 4.74 -18.97
CA TRP A 910 -17.52 5.86 -19.33
C TRP A 910 -18.89 5.40 -19.77
N MET A 911 -19.91 6.25 -19.54
CA MET A 911 -21.20 6.09 -20.19
C MET A 911 -21.02 6.05 -21.70
N PRO A 912 -21.82 5.26 -22.45
CA PRO A 912 -21.86 5.37 -23.90
C PRO A 912 -22.22 6.81 -24.29
N THR A 913 -21.66 7.33 -25.41
CA THR A 913 -21.95 8.68 -25.87
C THR A 913 -23.41 8.83 -26.29
N GLU A 914 -23.97 7.76 -26.86
CA GLU A 914 -25.40 7.60 -27.17
C GLU A 914 -25.75 6.10 -27.27
N VAL A 915 -27.02 5.77 -27.09
CA VAL A 915 -27.57 4.43 -27.27
C VAL A 915 -28.67 4.49 -28.31
N GLU A 916 -28.56 3.69 -29.38
CA GLU A 916 -29.50 3.59 -30.48
C GLU A 916 -30.32 2.31 -30.38
N TYR A 917 -31.62 2.40 -30.64
CA TYR A 917 -32.56 1.27 -30.63
C TYR A 917 -33.15 1.08 -32.03
N TYR A 918 -33.20 -0.16 -32.48
CA TYR A 918 -33.73 -0.59 -33.75
C TYR A 918 -34.69 -1.78 -33.56
N VAL A 919 -35.66 -1.92 -34.44
CA VAL A 919 -36.59 -3.06 -34.46
C VAL A 919 -36.56 -3.79 -35.81
N SER A 920 -36.90 -5.07 -35.80
CA SER A 920 -36.97 -5.89 -37.00
C SER A 920 -38.08 -6.95 -36.86
N GLN A 921 -38.62 -7.36 -38.03
CA GLN A 921 -39.57 -8.46 -38.14
C GLN A 921 -38.91 -9.78 -38.57
N ASP A 922 -37.74 -9.74 -39.16
CA ASP A 922 -37.05 -10.91 -39.76
C ASP A 922 -35.62 -11.13 -39.18
N GLY A 923 -35.15 -10.22 -38.32
CA GLY A 923 -33.81 -10.29 -37.75
C GLY A 923 -32.69 -9.97 -38.73
N LYS A 924 -32.98 -9.45 -39.92
CA LYS A 924 -32.01 -9.09 -40.97
C LYS A 924 -32.02 -7.63 -41.27
N GLU A 925 -33.19 -7.08 -41.59
CA GLU A 925 -33.37 -5.64 -41.83
C GLU A 925 -33.90 -4.97 -40.57
N TYR A 926 -33.26 -3.87 -40.16
CA TYR A 926 -33.54 -3.16 -38.93
C TYR A 926 -33.99 -1.73 -39.23
N GLU A 927 -35.12 -1.38 -38.63
CA GLU A 927 -35.67 -0.01 -38.71
C GLU A 927 -35.25 0.75 -37.40
N PHE A 928 -34.73 1.96 -37.57
CA PHE A 928 -34.34 2.85 -36.50
C PHE A 928 -35.56 3.38 -35.75
N VAL A 929 -35.61 3.17 -34.41
CA VAL A 929 -36.70 3.64 -33.56
C VAL A 929 -36.35 5.00 -32.91
N GLY A 930 -35.12 5.13 -32.45
CA GLY A 930 -34.67 6.35 -31.79
C GLY A 930 -33.36 6.14 -31.03
N LYS A 931 -32.89 7.22 -30.42
CA LYS A 931 -31.67 7.18 -29.59
C LYS A 931 -31.75 8.02 -28.34
N VAL A 932 -30.97 7.68 -27.33
CA VAL A 932 -30.79 8.42 -26.09
C VAL A 932 -29.33 8.87 -26.02
N LYS A 933 -29.09 10.16 -25.79
CA LYS A 933 -27.75 10.73 -25.60
C LYS A 933 -27.35 10.71 -24.13
N ASN A 934 -26.05 10.58 -23.91
CA ASN A 934 -25.45 10.70 -22.57
C ASN A 934 -25.77 12.07 -21.94
N ARG A 935 -26.10 12.05 -20.66
CA ARG A 935 -26.38 13.25 -19.84
C ARG A 935 -25.34 13.44 -18.73
N VAL A 936 -24.52 12.40 -18.47
CA VAL A 936 -23.51 12.39 -17.41
C VAL A 936 -22.26 13.13 -17.88
N ASN A 937 -21.72 14.00 -17.04
CA ASN A 937 -20.48 14.72 -17.36
C ASN A 937 -19.31 13.72 -17.45
N PRO A 938 -18.58 13.62 -18.57
CA PRO A 938 -17.46 12.69 -18.70
C PRO A 938 -16.27 13.03 -17.78
N LYS A 939 -16.19 14.25 -17.22
CA LYS A 939 -15.20 14.69 -16.26
C LYS A 939 -15.62 14.46 -14.79
N ASP A 940 -16.79 13.91 -14.55
CA ASP A 940 -17.21 13.57 -13.20
C ASP A 940 -16.56 12.25 -12.77
N TYR A 941 -15.71 12.34 -11.76
CA TYR A 941 -14.97 11.21 -11.18
C TYR A 941 -15.76 10.45 -10.11
N THR A 942 -17.00 10.89 -9.79
CA THR A 942 -17.88 10.10 -8.92
C THR A 942 -18.47 8.93 -9.69
N ILE A 943 -18.60 7.76 -9.02
CA ILE A 943 -19.20 6.58 -9.65
C ILE A 943 -20.69 6.84 -9.85
N GLN A 944 -21.19 6.65 -11.07
CA GLN A 944 -22.57 6.87 -11.43
C GLN A 944 -23.15 5.67 -12.19
N VAL A 945 -24.42 5.41 -11.94
CA VAL A 945 -25.23 4.43 -12.68
C VAL A 945 -26.42 5.18 -13.27
N ASP A 946 -26.64 5.06 -14.58
CA ASP A 946 -27.77 5.70 -15.28
C ASP A 946 -28.40 4.74 -16.30
N ASP A 947 -29.70 4.92 -16.51
CA ASP A 947 -30.50 4.17 -17.47
C ASP A 947 -30.79 5.01 -18.72
N PHE A 948 -30.45 4.47 -19.90
CA PHE A 948 -30.76 5.06 -21.18
C PHE A 948 -32.09 4.52 -21.68
N VAL A 949 -33.16 5.23 -21.36
CA VAL A 949 -34.55 4.82 -21.65
C VAL A 949 -35.15 5.66 -22.78
N LEU A 950 -35.59 4.99 -23.87
CA LEU A 950 -36.33 5.55 -24.96
C LEU A 950 -37.81 5.17 -24.85
N ASN A 951 -38.68 6.16 -24.75
CA ASN A 951 -40.12 5.98 -24.81
C ASN A 951 -40.65 6.45 -26.16
N THR A 952 -41.50 5.64 -26.81
CA THR A 952 -42.03 5.91 -28.17
C THR A 952 -43.50 5.57 -28.28
N SER A 953 -44.13 5.92 -29.42
CA SER A 953 -45.39 5.29 -29.77
C SER A 953 -45.18 3.79 -29.97
N PRO A 954 -46.16 2.92 -29.65
CA PRO A 954 -45.98 1.49 -29.74
C PRO A 954 -45.59 1.01 -31.14
N VAL A 955 -44.47 0.33 -31.27
CA VAL A 955 -43.97 -0.29 -32.52
C VAL A 955 -44.05 -1.82 -32.42
N LYS A 956 -44.27 -2.49 -33.55
CA LYS A 956 -44.29 -3.96 -33.60
C LYS A 956 -42.88 -4.47 -33.89
N ALA A 957 -42.42 -5.46 -33.10
CA ALA A 957 -41.11 -6.05 -33.29
C ALA A 957 -41.09 -7.56 -32.96
N LYS A 958 -40.26 -8.31 -33.64
CA LYS A 958 -39.81 -9.66 -33.27
C LYS A 958 -38.39 -9.65 -32.76
N PHE A 959 -37.60 -8.70 -33.26
CA PHE A 959 -36.22 -8.51 -32.83
C PHE A 959 -35.99 -7.05 -32.47
N VAL A 960 -35.14 -6.84 -31.46
CA VAL A 960 -34.65 -5.51 -31.04
C VAL A 960 -33.14 -5.50 -31.11
N LYS A 961 -32.53 -4.54 -31.78
CA LYS A 961 -31.09 -4.30 -31.79
C LYS A 961 -30.79 -3.06 -30.98
N VAL A 962 -29.80 -3.19 -30.09
CA VAL A 962 -29.28 -2.13 -29.22
C VAL A 962 -27.83 -1.86 -29.61
N VAL A 963 -27.50 -0.59 -29.83
CA VAL A 963 -26.13 -0.14 -30.18
C VAL A 963 -25.73 0.98 -29.21
N ALA A 964 -24.78 0.70 -28.32
CA ALA A 964 -24.22 1.70 -27.43
C ALA A 964 -22.83 2.13 -27.92
N LYS A 965 -22.67 3.42 -28.20
CA LYS A 965 -21.44 3.99 -28.76
C LYS A 965 -20.40 4.22 -27.70
N ASN A 966 -19.22 3.57 -27.89
CA ASN A 966 -18.10 3.68 -26.94
C ASN A 966 -17.57 5.14 -26.90
N PHE A 967 -17.10 5.57 -25.75
CA PHE A 967 -16.46 6.87 -25.57
C PHE A 967 -15.18 7.01 -26.40
N GLY A 968 -14.48 5.88 -26.65
CA GLY A 968 -13.34 5.78 -27.55
C GLY A 968 -11.98 5.94 -26.87
N THR A 969 -11.16 6.84 -27.39
CA THR A 969 -9.83 7.11 -26.83
C THR A 969 -9.96 8.08 -25.66
N ILE A 970 -9.28 7.75 -24.55
CA ILE A 970 -9.26 8.56 -23.34
C ILE A 970 -8.59 9.92 -23.64
N PRO A 971 -9.24 11.05 -23.29
CA PRO A 971 -8.78 12.39 -23.62
C PRO A 971 -7.51 12.82 -22.87
N GLU A 972 -6.84 13.85 -23.41
CA GLU A 972 -5.58 14.40 -22.87
C GLU A 972 -5.69 14.94 -21.41
N TRP A 973 -6.88 15.36 -20.99
CA TRP A 973 -7.10 15.85 -19.61
C TRP A 973 -7.13 14.75 -18.55
N HIS A 974 -7.15 13.48 -18.95
CA HIS A 974 -7.22 12.34 -18.04
C HIS A 974 -5.86 11.67 -17.89
N LEU A 975 -5.51 11.18 -16.69
CA LEU A 975 -4.24 10.49 -16.42
C LEU A 975 -3.97 9.28 -17.33
N GLY A 976 -5.02 8.61 -17.80
CA GLY A 976 -4.93 7.50 -18.77
C GLY A 976 -5.00 7.94 -20.24
N ALA A 977 -4.64 9.19 -20.59
CA ALA A 977 -4.73 9.74 -21.94
C ALA A 977 -4.13 8.81 -23.01
N GLY A 978 -4.83 8.69 -24.16
CA GLY A 978 -4.44 7.77 -25.24
C GLY A 978 -4.88 6.31 -25.02
N GLY A 979 -5.25 5.90 -23.79
CA GLY A 979 -5.83 4.60 -23.48
C GLY A 979 -7.21 4.41 -24.14
N LYS A 980 -7.84 3.26 -23.89
CA LYS A 980 -9.14 2.88 -24.50
C LYS A 980 -10.20 2.70 -23.43
N ALA A 981 -11.32 3.43 -23.60
CA ALA A 981 -12.44 3.42 -22.68
C ALA A 981 -13.21 2.09 -22.69
N PHE A 982 -13.76 1.75 -21.52
CA PHE A 982 -14.75 0.70 -21.35
C PHE A 982 -16.18 1.26 -21.43
N ILE A 983 -17.11 0.43 -21.96
CA ILE A 983 -18.55 0.48 -21.65
C ILE A 983 -18.83 -0.63 -20.63
N PHE A 984 -19.51 -0.30 -19.52
CA PHE A 984 -20.08 -1.27 -18.58
C PHE A 984 -21.59 -1.24 -18.69
N ILE A 985 -22.19 -2.40 -18.99
CA ILE A 985 -23.64 -2.60 -19.12
C ILE A 985 -24.11 -3.74 -18.21
N ASP A 986 -25.28 -3.59 -17.57
CA ASP A 986 -25.86 -4.60 -16.65
C ASP A 986 -27.11 -5.28 -17.19
N GLU A 987 -28.01 -4.55 -17.82
CA GLU A 987 -29.34 -5.09 -18.22
C GLU A 987 -29.87 -4.39 -19.46
N ILE A 988 -30.65 -5.12 -20.27
CA ILE A 988 -31.45 -4.62 -21.38
C ILE A 988 -32.89 -5.05 -21.19
N TRP A 989 -33.84 -4.14 -21.30
CA TRP A 989 -35.27 -4.45 -21.21
C TRP A 989 -36.08 -3.75 -22.26
N VAL A 990 -37.22 -4.34 -22.61
CA VAL A 990 -38.20 -3.81 -23.57
C VAL A 990 -39.62 -4.03 -23.04
N GLU A 991 -40.51 -3.03 -23.17
CA GLU A 991 -41.90 -3.06 -22.69
C GLU A 991 -42.89 -2.50 -23.69
#